data_8528f8dc9f69918bf3557765f0158c9d
#
_entry.id   8528f8dc9f69918bf3557765f0158c9d
#
_cell.length_a   1.000
_cell.length_b   1.000
_cell.length_c   1.000
_cell.angle_alpha   90.00
_cell.angle_beta   90.00
_cell.angle_gamma   90.00
#
_symmetry.space_group_name_H-M   'P 1'
#
loop_
_entity.id
_entity.type
_entity.pdbx_description
1 polymer ?
#
loop_
_entity_poly.entity_id
_entity_poly.type
_entity_poly.pdbx_seq_one_letter_code
_entity_poly.pdbx_strand_id
1 'polypeptide(L)'
;MSKQRLWFTARPYWAGLLLYADMVGASEVESERLAEMSLEQLLNVEVFTAASLIPTQVTKAPGTVYSFSQRDFKRFGVRRLEDLLQFVPGMQINQSRKRNKIIWSRGLLQRQNNKMVLLIDGVRQQHLYYGHFSLGDELPLERIEKVEVILGAASSVHGANAFSGLISVTTKDFSSDPELNLSLEAGDNDRSKVTALYTNQHVQVFASHLSQDAPFQEHRISFIGQPTEQPLDEDYSSLQVKFTPIDGLTLMLDHRRQETPFLYIPQSQDAFVESEFTSVAASYKWGNLNDGLVEIQAFYQWDDGKEYELEQQTRIEGYTEYQDSVIGGVSINGFKRVADHTLALGVSFHHEEAKNTSYRRSFSFNQGFLSDPEFGDLLSNPDVHNDDYALFFQDVWSISDDFELTLGIRYDDFSRFDEYINYRAALVYTAQQYHVWKLLYGTAIRTPSFREYLKVLEGTDFEAPLPDAESLKSFEVGYSYTRERWSFSSTAYLNEYEDSIQERPTPDGLDEYFGNTDGRLTAYGIEAQLNFRHEMGWDLSATLSYVDASSDEYGDLPYIASWTASSMVGYQWQQGHRLGLALVYNDSRPDINSYVQDRAESFVIANLFSSGSLTETLSYEAGIDNLLDDKNYDPAADFGGQFNSEKSRREVWLKLEWSPSW
;
A
#
# COMPACT_ATOMS: atom_id res chain seq x y z
N MET A 1 29.14 -4.87 36.59
CA MET A 1 30.51 -5.35 36.55
C MET A 1 30.75 -6.04 35.23
N SER A 2 31.69 -5.52 34.56
CA SER A 2 32.59 -5.84 33.44
C SER A 2 31.95 -6.15 32.06
N LYS A 3 32.11 -5.15 31.21
CA LYS A 3 32.06 -5.19 29.75
C LYS A 3 33.25 -5.98 29.21
N GLN A 4 33.03 -6.91 28.29
CA GLN A 4 34.08 -7.41 27.42
C GLN A 4 33.74 -7.06 25.96
N ARG A 5 34.60 -6.22 25.38
CA ARG A 5 34.64 -5.91 23.95
C ARG A 5 35.40 -7.01 23.22
N LEU A 6 34.83 -7.55 22.17
CA LEU A 6 35.52 -8.40 21.19
C LEU A 6 35.86 -7.59 19.94
N TRP A 7 37.15 -7.45 19.68
CA TRP A 7 37.71 -6.88 18.45
C TRP A 7 37.87 -8.00 17.42
N PHE A 8 37.27 -7.84 16.25
CA PHE A 8 37.64 -8.64 15.08
C PHE A 8 38.57 -7.82 14.16
N THR A 9 39.79 -8.32 14.02
CA THR A 9 40.77 -7.83 13.04
C THR A 9 40.57 -8.59 11.73
N ALA A 10 40.18 -7.86 10.66
CA ALA A 10 40.18 -8.38 9.29
C ALA A 10 41.53 -8.08 8.63
N ARG A 11 42.15 -9.09 8.04
CA ARG A 11 43.27 -8.97 7.10
C ARG A 11 42.76 -9.06 5.67
N PRO A 12 43.33 -8.27 4.74
CA PRO A 12 42.87 -8.28 3.34
C PRO A 12 43.62 -9.32 2.49
N TYR A 13 42.88 -10.03 1.64
CA TYR A 13 43.44 -10.72 0.47
C TYR A 13 42.91 -10.02 -0.79
N TRP A 14 43.83 -9.27 -1.43
CA TRP A 14 43.69 -8.80 -2.80
C TRP A 14 44.52 -9.71 -3.69
N ALA A 15 43.91 -10.38 -4.69
CA ALA A 15 44.52 -10.70 -5.97
C ALA A 15 43.52 -11.36 -6.93
N GLY A 16 43.27 -10.74 -8.06
CA GLY A 16 43.00 -11.42 -9.33
C GLY A 16 41.55 -11.50 -9.75
N LEU A 17 41.15 -10.61 -10.65
CA LEU A 17 40.48 -10.95 -11.91
C LEU A 17 40.22 -9.64 -12.71
N LEU A 18 41.16 -9.33 -13.57
CA LEU A 18 40.93 -8.53 -14.78
C LEU A 18 40.62 -9.53 -15.90
N LEU A 19 39.47 -9.35 -16.55
CA LEU A 19 39.13 -9.67 -17.93
C LEU A 19 37.64 -10.04 -18.01
N TYR A 20 36.80 -9.09 -18.39
CA TYR A 20 35.82 -9.18 -19.47
C TYR A 20 35.08 -7.84 -19.53
N ALA A 21 35.59 -6.95 -20.33
CA ALA A 21 34.85 -5.80 -20.84
C ALA A 21 34.30 -6.24 -22.20
N ASP A 22 32.99 -6.39 -22.28
CA ASP A 22 32.16 -6.21 -23.48
C ASP A 22 30.78 -6.81 -23.26
N MET A 23 29.89 -6.04 -22.64
CA MET A 23 28.43 -6.05 -22.80
C MET A 23 27.82 -5.02 -21.83
N VAL A 24 28.19 -3.78 -21.98
CA VAL A 24 27.62 -2.67 -21.21
C VAL A 24 27.12 -1.64 -22.22
N GLY A 25 25.82 -1.51 -22.32
CA GLY A 25 25.18 -0.55 -23.23
C GLY A 25 23.65 -0.62 -23.32
N ALA A 26 22.99 -1.52 -22.56
CA ALA A 26 21.55 -1.73 -22.76
C ALA A 26 20.65 -0.93 -21.81
N SER A 27 21.03 -0.67 -20.55
CA SER A 27 20.10 -0.10 -19.56
C SER A 27 19.97 1.43 -19.60
N GLU A 28 21.05 2.16 -19.77
CA GLU A 28 21.01 3.64 -19.89
C GLU A 28 20.32 4.11 -21.18
N VAL A 29 20.63 3.45 -22.30
CA VAL A 29 19.98 3.70 -23.59
C VAL A 29 18.48 3.40 -23.54
N GLU A 30 18.05 2.45 -22.70
CA GLU A 30 16.65 2.07 -22.56
C GLU A 30 15.87 3.07 -21.67
N SER A 31 16.45 3.56 -20.60
CA SER A 31 15.81 4.57 -19.73
C SER A 31 15.72 5.95 -20.40
N GLU A 32 16.75 6.41 -21.12
CA GLU A 32 16.70 7.62 -21.92
C GLU A 32 15.72 7.49 -23.10
N ARG A 33 15.68 6.32 -23.74
CA ARG A 33 14.75 6.03 -24.83
C ARG A 33 13.28 6.02 -24.34
N LEU A 34 13.00 5.46 -23.17
CA LEU A 34 11.69 5.53 -22.55
C LEU A 34 11.31 6.97 -22.16
N ALA A 35 12.32 7.80 -21.83
CA ALA A 35 12.10 9.21 -21.49
C ALA A 35 11.62 10.06 -22.67
N GLU A 36 12.00 9.72 -23.89
CA GLU A 36 11.64 10.44 -25.12
C GLU A 36 10.34 9.90 -25.75
N MET A 37 9.81 8.75 -25.28
CA MET A 37 8.64 8.12 -25.83
C MET A 37 7.37 8.94 -25.61
N SER A 38 6.47 8.94 -26.59
CA SER A 38 5.12 9.50 -26.48
C SER A 38 4.30 8.69 -25.46
N LEU A 39 3.19 9.27 -24.98
CA LEU A 39 2.27 8.56 -24.08
C LEU A 39 1.75 7.25 -24.72
N GLU A 40 1.50 7.26 -26.03
CA GLU A 40 1.10 6.07 -26.80
C GLU A 40 2.20 5.00 -26.82
N GLN A 41 3.43 5.39 -27.06
CA GLN A 41 4.56 4.46 -27.06
C GLN A 41 4.78 3.83 -25.69
N LEU A 42 4.74 4.63 -24.61
CA LEU A 42 4.91 4.16 -23.23
C LEU A 42 3.85 3.14 -22.82
N LEU A 43 2.58 3.36 -23.18
CA LEU A 43 1.48 2.48 -22.83
C LEU A 43 1.42 1.20 -23.71
N ASN A 44 2.15 1.20 -24.83
CA ASN A 44 2.26 0.04 -25.71
C ASN A 44 3.52 -0.82 -25.45
N VAL A 45 4.40 -0.43 -24.55
CA VAL A 45 5.52 -1.28 -24.12
C VAL A 45 4.95 -2.48 -23.35
N GLU A 46 5.37 -3.68 -23.73
CA GLU A 46 5.07 -4.88 -22.93
C GLU A 46 5.95 -4.88 -21.68
N VAL A 47 5.33 -4.84 -20.53
CA VAL A 47 5.98 -4.89 -19.23
C VAL A 47 5.37 -5.98 -18.37
N PHE A 48 6.14 -6.50 -17.43
CA PHE A 48 5.58 -7.33 -16.40
C PHE A 48 4.64 -6.47 -15.55
N THR A 49 3.36 -6.83 -15.52
CA THR A 49 2.38 -6.20 -14.66
C THR A 49 2.00 -7.15 -13.54
N ALA A 50 1.77 -6.61 -12.36
CA ALA A 50 1.26 -7.40 -11.26
C ALA A 50 -0.13 -8.00 -11.57
N ALA A 51 -0.87 -7.45 -12.55
CA ALA A 51 -2.18 -7.97 -12.94
C ALA A 51 -2.14 -9.31 -13.66
N SER A 52 -1.02 -9.70 -14.31
CA SER A 52 -0.99 -10.91 -15.12
C SER A 52 0.18 -11.85 -14.85
N LEU A 53 1.21 -11.44 -14.13
CA LEU A 53 2.48 -12.14 -13.98
C LEU A 53 3.20 -12.45 -15.31
N ILE A 54 2.64 -12.03 -16.43
CA ILE A 54 3.13 -12.23 -17.79
C ILE A 54 3.31 -10.85 -18.42
N PRO A 55 4.38 -10.60 -19.19
CA PRO A 55 4.56 -9.33 -19.89
C PRO A 55 3.35 -9.02 -20.76
N THR A 56 2.74 -7.88 -20.53
CA THR A 56 1.60 -7.39 -21.31
C THR A 56 1.62 -5.86 -21.36
N GLN A 57 0.93 -5.30 -22.34
CA GLN A 57 0.70 -3.86 -22.37
C GLN A 57 -0.25 -3.45 -21.24
N VAL A 58 0.04 -2.36 -20.54
CA VAL A 58 -0.80 -1.89 -19.43
C VAL A 58 -2.25 -1.72 -19.84
N THR A 59 -2.50 -1.22 -21.07
CA THR A 59 -3.84 -1.06 -21.63
C THR A 59 -4.58 -2.37 -21.87
N LYS A 60 -3.84 -3.48 -22.11
CA LYS A 60 -4.40 -4.82 -22.35
C LYS A 60 -4.36 -5.72 -21.11
N ALA A 61 -3.75 -5.28 -20.02
CA ALA A 61 -3.68 -6.06 -18.79
C ALA A 61 -5.08 -6.58 -18.38
N PRO A 62 -5.19 -7.85 -17.93
CA PRO A 62 -6.48 -8.47 -17.58
C PRO A 62 -6.97 -7.99 -16.20
N GLY A 63 -7.15 -6.69 -16.04
CA GLY A 63 -7.58 -6.00 -14.82
C GLY A 63 -7.67 -4.50 -15.03
N THR A 64 -8.21 -3.79 -14.04
CA THR A 64 -8.19 -2.33 -13.97
C THR A 64 -6.89 -1.91 -13.30
N VAL A 65 -5.92 -1.43 -14.08
CA VAL A 65 -4.54 -1.14 -13.66
C VAL A 65 -4.23 0.33 -13.84
N TYR A 66 -3.66 0.95 -12.81
CA TYR A 66 -3.08 2.29 -12.82
C TYR A 66 -1.59 2.16 -12.54
N SER A 67 -0.75 2.73 -13.39
CA SER A 67 0.70 2.64 -13.28
C SER A 67 1.33 4.03 -13.22
N PHE A 68 2.24 4.21 -12.28
CA PHE A 68 2.96 5.46 -12.03
C PHE A 68 4.46 5.18 -11.96
N SER A 69 5.23 5.92 -12.73
CA SER A 69 6.69 5.89 -12.73
C SER A 69 7.26 6.97 -11.81
N GLN A 70 8.56 6.90 -11.53
CA GLN A 70 9.26 7.95 -10.78
C GLN A 70 9.07 9.35 -11.40
N ARG A 71 8.95 9.43 -12.74
CA ARG A 71 8.63 10.69 -13.43
C ARG A 71 7.26 11.22 -13.02
N ASP A 72 6.28 10.33 -12.84
CA ASP A 72 4.94 10.74 -12.43
C ASP A 72 4.94 11.23 -10.98
N PHE A 73 5.80 10.73 -10.09
CA PHE A 73 5.92 11.27 -8.72
C PHE A 73 6.32 12.75 -8.74
N LYS A 74 7.37 13.11 -9.52
CA LYS A 74 7.78 14.51 -9.72
C LYS A 74 6.70 15.32 -10.47
N ARG A 75 6.00 14.69 -11.40
CA ARG A 75 4.92 15.30 -12.18
C ARG A 75 3.71 15.67 -11.34
N PHE A 76 3.35 14.84 -10.37
CA PHE A 76 2.23 15.07 -9.45
C PHE A 76 2.63 15.87 -8.19
N GLY A 77 3.93 16.06 -7.95
CA GLY A 77 4.45 16.74 -6.77
C GLY A 77 4.19 15.96 -5.48
N VAL A 78 4.17 14.63 -5.57
CA VAL A 78 3.88 13.76 -4.42
C VAL A 78 5.15 13.44 -3.63
N ARG A 79 5.05 13.41 -2.31
CA ARG A 79 6.15 13.10 -1.40
C ARG A 79 6.02 11.72 -0.75
N ARG A 80 4.82 11.18 -0.67
CA ARG A 80 4.48 9.93 -0.01
C ARG A 80 3.64 9.05 -0.93
N LEU A 81 3.64 7.75 -0.66
CA LEU A 81 2.87 6.80 -1.45
C LEU A 81 1.36 7.10 -1.38
N GLU A 82 0.84 7.46 -0.20
CA GLU A 82 -0.57 7.82 -0.06
C GLU A 82 -0.97 9.07 -0.85
N ASP A 83 -0.05 10.02 -1.06
CA ASP A 83 -0.32 11.19 -1.90
C ASP A 83 -0.54 10.78 -3.36
N LEU A 84 0.24 9.78 -3.84
CA LEU A 84 0.09 9.23 -5.18
C LEU A 84 -1.24 8.50 -5.36
N LEU A 85 -1.65 7.74 -4.35
CA LEU A 85 -2.88 6.94 -4.40
C LEU A 85 -4.15 7.79 -4.50
N GLN A 86 -4.10 9.07 -4.11
CA GLN A 86 -5.21 10.02 -4.31
C GLN A 86 -5.49 10.33 -5.80
N PHE A 87 -4.56 9.99 -6.71
CA PHE A 87 -4.72 10.10 -8.15
C PHE A 87 -5.19 8.79 -8.80
N VAL A 88 -5.49 7.77 -8.01
CA VAL A 88 -6.13 6.53 -8.48
C VAL A 88 -7.64 6.69 -8.34
N PRO A 89 -8.43 6.64 -9.43
CA PRO A 89 -9.89 6.74 -9.33
C PRO A 89 -10.45 5.64 -8.42
N GLY A 90 -11.48 5.96 -7.64
CA GLY A 90 -12.12 5.00 -6.74
C GLY A 90 -11.39 4.73 -5.42
N MET A 91 -10.20 5.33 -5.20
CA MET A 91 -9.49 5.27 -3.92
C MET A 91 -9.77 6.50 -3.07
N GLN A 92 -10.05 6.28 -1.79
CA GLN A 92 -10.20 7.30 -0.77
C GLN A 92 -9.16 7.03 0.31
N ILE A 93 -8.28 8.02 0.57
CA ILE A 93 -7.25 7.91 1.60
C ILE A 93 -7.75 8.61 2.84
N ASN A 94 -7.90 7.83 3.91
CA ASN A 94 -8.35 8.29 5.21
C ASN A 94 -7.24 8.13 6.24
N GLN A 95 -7.36 8.82 7.36
CA GLN A 95 -6.42 8.71 8.48
C GLN A 95 -7.14 8.19 9.71
N SER A 96 -6.60 7.13 10.30
CA SER A 96 -7.06 6.61 11.58
C SER A 96 -6.55 7.48 12.75
N ARG A 97 -7.06 7.23 13.94
CA ARG A 97 -6.54 7.85 15.19
C ARG A 97 -5.08 7.48 15.48
N LYS A 98 -4.63 6.32 15.02
CA LYS A 98 -3.24 5.87 15.10
C LYS A 98 -2.36 6.51 14.02
N ARG A 99 -2.89 7.52 13.32
CA ARG A 99 -2.27 8.20 12.19
C ARG A 99 -1.97 7.30 10.99
N ASN A 100 -2.32 6.01 11.06
CA ASN A 100 -2.20 5.12 9.92
C ASN A 100 -3.08 5.61 8.78
N LYS A 101 -2.54 5.60 7.58
CA LYS A 101 -3.29 5.88 6.36
C LYS A 101 -4.05 4.64 5.94
N ILE A 102 -5.35 4.80 5.75
CA ILE A 102 -6.26 3.70 5.40
C ILE A 102 -6.83 3.96 4.01
N ILE A 103 -6.78 2.94 3.17
CA ILE A 103 -7.35 2.97 1.82
C ILE A 103 -8.76 2.41 1.87
N TRP A 104 -9.75 3.18 1.41
CA TRP A 104 -11.06 2.67 1.03
C TRP A 104 -11.17 2.66 -0.48
N SER A 105 -11.55 1.53 -1.02
CA SER A 105 -11.60 1.31 -2.46
C SER A 105 -12.98 0.82 -2.88
N ARG A 106 -13.58 1.47 -3.88
CA ARG A 106 -14.84 1.06 -4.50
C ARG A 106 -15.96 0.79 -3.49
N GLY A 107 -16.10 1.67 -2.49
CA GLY A 107 -17.16 1.56 -1.47
C GLY A 107 -16.90 0.53 -0.38
N LEU A 108 -15.76 -0.13 -0.37
CA LEU A 108 -15.38 -1.07 0.68
C LEU A 108 -14.69 -0.35 1.83
N LEU A 109 -15.36 -0.33 2.98
CA LEU A 109 -14.80 0.17 4.24
C LEU A 109 -13.86 -0.84 4.87
N GLN A 110 -12.78 -0.34 5.45
CA GLN A 110 -11.89 -1.13 6.29
C GLN A 110 -11.29 -0.26 7.39
N ARG A 111 -11.01 -0.87 8.54
CA ARG A 111 -10.36 -0.19 9.67
C ARG A 111 -8.85 -0.23 9.59
N GLN A 112 -8.33 -1.16 8.83
CA GLN A 112 -6.92 -1.47 8.60
C GLN A 112 -6.74 -1.78 7.11
N ASN A 113 -5.53 -1.63 6.55
CA ASN A 113 -5.26 -1.98 5.16
C ASN A 113 -5.13 -3.51 4.98
N ASN A 114 -6.14 -4.28 5.38
CA ASN A 114 -6.12 -5.74 5.34
C ASN A 114 -7.02 -6.35 4.24
N LYS A 115 -7.63 -5.51 3.40
CA LYS A 115 -8.44 -5.95 2.25
C LYS A 115 -7.76 -5.70 0.89
N MET A 116 -6.52 -5.25 0.93
CA MET A 116 -5.61 -5.14 -0.21
C MET A 116 -4.26 -5.72 0.18
N VAL A 117 -3.44 -6.04 -0.82
CA VAL A 117 -2.06 -6.49 -0.63
C VAL A 117 -1.10 -5.42 -1.10
N LEU A 118 -0.02 -5.19 -0.36
CA LEU A 118 1.15 -4.45 -0.80
C LEU A 118 2.27 -5.42 -1.14
N LEU A 119 2.83 -5.33 -2.35
CA LEU A 119 4.04 -6.03 -2.75
C LEU A 119 5.19 -5.04 -2.92
N ILE A 120 6.38 -5.39 -2.45
CA ILE A 120 7.63 -4.70 -2.78
C ILE A 120 8.55 -5.70 -3.47
N ASP A 121 8.91 -5.43 -4.73
CA ASP A 121 9.67 -6.33 -5.60
C ASP A 121 9.09 -7.76 -5.60
N GLY A 122 7.76 -7.88 -5.62
CA GLY A 122 7.03 -9.15 -5.60
C GLY A 122 6.85 -9.79 -4.22
N VAL A 123 7.49 -9.29 -3.17
CA VAL A 123 7.38 -9.81 -1.81
C VAL A 123 6.24 -9.13 -1.09
N ARG A 124 5.28 -9.92 -0.57
CA ARG A 124 4.16 -9.40 0.24
C ARG A 124 4.68 -8.70 1.49
N GLN A 125 4.11 -7.53 1.78
CA GLN A 125 4.40 -6.74 2.97
C GLN A 125 3.16 -6.77 3.87
N GLN A 126 3.29 -7.34 5.07
CA GLN A 126 2.15 -7.50 5.96
C GLN A 126 2.61 -7.53 7.42
N HIS A 127 1.99 -6.72 8.25
CA HIS A 127 2.04 -6.83 9.70
C HIS A 127 1.05 -7.91 10.13
N LEU A 128 1.54 -9.01 10.66
CA LEU A 128 0.78 -10.24 10.77
C LEU A 128 -0.41 -10.13 11.73
N TYR A 129 -0.23 -9.50 12.90
CA TYR A 129 -1.27 -9.45 13.93
C TYR A 129 -2.56 -8.79 13.42
N TYR A 130 -2.45 -7.63 12.78
CA TYR A 130 -3.60 -6.93 12.19
C TYR A 130 -3.91 -7.34 10.75
N GLY A 131 -3.03 -8.06 10.10
CA GLY A 131 -3.16 -8.42 8.68
C GLY A 131 -2.99 -7.23 7.72
N HIS A 132 -2.48 -6.09 8.18
CA HIS A 132 -2.40 -4.86 7.40
C HIS A 132 -0.99 -4.58 6.88
N PHE A 133 -0.90 -3.62 5.99
CA PHE A 133 0.36 -2.98 5.60
C PHE A 133 0.30 -1.48 5.91
N SER A 134 1.45 -0.92 6.21
CA SER A 134 1.61 0.50 6.46
C SER A 134 1.81 1.29 5.16
N LEU A 135 1.31 2.52 5.14
CA LEU A 135 1.49 3.53 4.10
C LEU A 135 2.00 4.80 4.76
N GLY A 136 2.89 5.50 4.10
CA GLY A 136 3.41 6.77 4.57
C GLY A 136 4.92 6.86 4.46
N ASP A 137 5.52 7.60 5.37
CA ASP A 137 6.95 7.93 5.32
C ASP A 137 7.88 6.74 5.60
N GLU A 138 7.37 5.61 6.09
CA GLU A 138 8.14 4.35 6.20
C GLU A 138 8.44 3.70 4.84
N LEU A 139 7.75 4.14 3.78
CA LEU A 139 8.00 3.72 2.39
C LEU A 139 8.47 4.90 1.53
N PRO A 140 9.73 5.35 1.67
CA PRO A 140 10.25 6.52 0.95
C PRO A 140 10.16 6.35 -0.57
N LEU A 141 9.58 7.35 -1.27
CA LEU A 141 9.44 7.33 -2.73
C LEU A 141 10.80 7.38 -3.45
N GLU A 142 11.85 7.87 -2.81
CA GLU A 142 13.19 8.01 -3.39
C GLU A 142 13.80 6.66 -3.82
N ARG A 143 13.38 5.54 -3.19
CA ARG A 143 13.81 4.19 -3.57
C ARG A 143 12.91 3.53 -4.62
N ILE A 144 11.76 4.12 -4.95
CA ILE A 144 10.73 3.52 -5.80
C ILE A 144 10.95 3.95 -7.26
N GLU A 145 10.88 2.98 -8.18
CA GLU A 145 10.91 3.20 -9.63
C GLU A 145 9.49 3.27 -10.20
N LYS A 146 8.61 2.34 -9.76
CA LYS A 146 7.27 2.19 -10.30
C LYS A 146 6.29 1.75 -9.21
N VAL A 147 5.07 2.27 -9.28
CA VAL A 147 3.92 1.82 -8.50
C VAL A 147 2.82 1.40 -9.45
N GLU A 148 2.29 0.20 -9.28
CA GLU A 148 1.11 -0.29 -9.98
C GLU A 148 0.00 -0.53 -8.96
N VAL A 149 -1.19 -0.04 -9.27
CA VAL A 149 -2.38 -0.25 -8.46
C VAL A 149 -3.38 -1.02 -9.29
N ILE A 150 -3.80 -2.17 -8.79
CA ILE A 150 -4.81 -3.02 -9.41
C ILE A 150 -6.05 -2.94 -8.53
N LEU A 151 -7.19 -2.58 -9.13
CA LEU A 151 -8.48 -2.56 -8.44
C LEU A 151 -9.32 -3.77 -8.82
N GLY A 152 -10.14 -4.25 -7.88
CA GLY A 152 -11.00 -5.42 -8.03
C GLY A 152 -10.36 -6.71 -7.53
N ALA A 153 -10.99 -7.84 -7.82
CA ALA A 153 -10.60 -9.16 -7.34
C ALA A 153 -9.24 -9.61 -7.92
N ALA A 154 -8.22 -9.75 -7.08
CA ALA A 154 -6.87 -10.16 -7.50
C ALA A 154 -6.39 -11.48 -6.87
N SER A 155 -7.21 -12.15 -6.04
CA SER A 155 -6.82 -13.37 -5.32
C SER A 155 -6.52 -14.55 -6.23
N SER A 156 -7.08 -14.61 -7.44
CA SER A 156 -6.78 -15.67 -8.40
C SER A 156 -5.33 -15.70 -8.88
N VAL A 157 -4.54 -14.65 -8.60
CA VAL A 157 -3.12 -14.55 -8.93
C VAL A 157 -2.26 -14.45 -7.67
N HIS A 158 -2.65 -13.56 -6.75
CA HIS A 158 -1.84 -13.19 -5.60
C HIS A 158 -2.27 -13.86 -4.28
N GLY A 159 -3.28 -14.74 -4.33
CA GLY A 159 -3.79 -15.46 -3.16
C GLY A 159 -4.68 -14.60 -2.26
N ALA A 160 -4.98 -15.12 -1.08
CA ALA A 160 -5.83 -14.46 -0.09
C ALA A 160 -5.38 -13.04 0.24
N ASN A 161 -6.33 -12.20 0.64
CA ASN A 161 -6.16 -10.79 1.01
C ASN A 161 -5.92 -9.82 -0.17
N ALA A 162 -5.61 -10.31 -1.41
CA ALA A 162 -5.73 -9.51 -2.62
C ALA A 162 -7.22 -9.35 -2.98
N PHE A 163 -8.00 -8.86 -2.02
CA PHE A 163 -9.45 -8.89 -1.99
C PHE A 163 -10.05 -7.76 -2.82
N SER A 164 -9.84 -6.51 -2.45
CA SER A 164 -10.35 -5.35 -3.20
C SER A 164 -9.32 -4.75 -4.16
N GLY A 165 -8.11 -5.30 -4.16
CA GLY A 165 -7.02 -4.86 -5.04
C GLY A 165 -5.64 -5.20 -4.50
N LEU A 166 -4.66 -4.64 -5.20
CA LEU A 166 -3.24 -4.84 -4.96
C LEU A 166 -2.46 -3.56 -5.28
N ILE A 167 -1.47 -3.26 -4.47
CA ILE A 167 -0.46 -2.23 -4.74
C ILE A 167 0.88 -2.94 -4.93
N SER A 168 1.49 -2.80 -6.10
CA SER A 168 2.80 -3.36 -6.41
C SER A 168 3.82 -2.23 -6.56
N VAL A 169 4.81 -2.25 -5.70
CA VAL A 169 5.93 -1.31 -5.70
C VAL A 169 7.15 -2.03 -6.28
N THR A 170 7.70 -1.49 -7.33
CA THR A 170 9.01 -1.89 -7.86
C THR A 170 10.03 -0.86 -7.41
N THR A 171 11.06 -1.30 -6.70
CA THR A 171 12.14 -0.40 -6.28
C THR A 171 13.15 -0.23 -7.40
N LYS A 172 13.96 0.84 -7.34
CA LYS A 172 14.98 1.13 -8.35
C LYS A 172 15.87 -0.08 -8.60
N ASP A 173 16.35 -0.21 -9.83
CA ASP A 173 17.20 -1.32 -10.26
C ASP A 173 18.68 -0.99 -10.06
N PHE A 174 19.54 -1.96 -10.36
CA PHE A 174 20.98 -1.79 -10.38
C PHE A 174 21.39 -0.89 -11.54
N SER A 175 22.47 -0.11 -11.37
CA SER A 175 23.03 0.75 -12.42
C SER A 175 24.32 0.14 -13.00
N SER A 176 24.57 0.34 -14.29
CA SER A 176 25.81 -0.07 -14.94
C SER A 176 27.04 0.61 -14.34
N ASP A 177 26.90 1.88 -14.00
CA ASP A 177 27.93 2.69 -13.38
C ASP A 177 27.59 3.00 -11.91
N PRO A 178 28.58 3.24 -11.05
CA PRO A 178 28.32 3.64 -9.69
C PRO A 178 27.56 4.98 -9.63
N GLU A 179 26.41 5.00 -8.98
CA GLU A 179 25.62 6.20 -8.76
C GLU A 179 25.41 6.43 -7.26
N LEU A 180 25.38 7.69 -6.86
CA LEU A 180 25.04 8.12 -5.52
C LEU A 180 24.01 9.24 -5.61
N ASN A 181 22.89 9.08 -4.93
CA ASN A 181 21.87 10.11 -4.78
C ASN A 181 21.69 10.41 -3.30
N LEU A 182 21.86 11.66 -2.91
CA LEU A 182 21.61 12.15 -1.56
C LEU A 182 20.50 13.18 -1.61
N SER A 183 19.49 13.07 -0.73
CA SER A 183 18.48 14.11 -0.62
C SER A 183 18.32 14.61 0.81
N LEU A 184 17.99 15.89 0.91
CA LEU A 184 17.63 16.58 2.15
C LEU A 184 16.29 17.27 1.94
N GLU A 185 15.31 16.99 2.80
CA GLU A 185 14.02 17.65 2.81
C GLU A 185 13.82 18.36 4.16
N ALA A 186 13.28 19.56 4.12
CA ALA A 186 12.86 20.31 5.27
C ALA A 186 11.47 20.90 5.02
N GLY A 187 10.69 21.05 6.06
CA GLY A 187 9.32 21.58 5.96
C GLY A 187 8.77 22.09 7.27
N ASP A 188 7.53 22.52 7.25
CA ASP A 188 6.78 22.87 8.44
C ASP A 188 6.70 21.68 9.42
N ASN A 189 6.31 21.93 10.67
CA ASN A 189 6.25 20.94 11.76
C ASN A 189 7.62 20.31 12.06
N ASP A 190 8.69 21.09 12.01
CA ASP A 190 10.08 20.67 12.22
C ASP A 190 10.48 19.44 11.39
N ARG A 191 9.79 19.23 10.25
CA ARG A 191 10.04 18.11 9.35
C ARG A 191 11.44 18.18 8.77
N SER A 192 12.19 17.11 8.98
CA SER A 192 13.50 16.90 8.36
C SER A 192 13.63 15.47 7.90
N LYS A 193 13.99 15.27 6.61
CA LYS A 193 14.22 13.96 6.01
C LYS A 193 15.56 13.92 5.30
N VAL A 194 16.32 12.87 5.52
CA VAL A 194 17.54 12.60 4.78
C VAL A 194 17.43 11.24 4.11
N THR A 195 17.86 11.16 2.84
CA THR A 195 17.94 9.88 2.13
C THR A 195 19.28 9.74 1.42
N ALA A 196 19.73 8.50 1.31
CA ALA A 196 20.93 8.14 0.53
C ALA A 196 20.63 6.86 -0.26
N LEU A 197 20.89 6.90 -1.54
CA LEU A 197 20.85 5.74 -2.44
C LEU A 197 22.19 5.61 -3.15
N TYR A 198 22.84 4.48 -2.95
CA TYR A 198 24.00 4.06 -3.73
C TYR A 198 23.62 2.84 -4.57
N THR A 199 23.98 2.82 -5.83
CA THR A 199 23.77 1.68 -6.71
C THR A 199 24.96 1.47 -7.64
N ASN A 200 25.21 0.21 -7.99
CA ASN A 200 26.11 -0.21 -9.05
C ASN A 200 25.59 -1.52 -9.67
N GLN A 201 26.38 -2.22 -10.49
CA GLN A 201 25.96 -3.45 -11.18
C GLN A 201 25.54 -4.60 -10.26
N HIS A 202 25.98 -4.62 -9.00
CA HIS A 202 25.78 -5.76 -8.10
C HIS A 202 25.17 -5.39 -6.77
N VAL A 203 25.28 -4.15 -6.34
CA VAL A 203 24.87 -3.72 -5.01
C VAL A 203 24.06 -2.45 -5.12
N GLN A 204 22.94 -2.44 -4.41
CA GLN A 204 22.18 -1.24 -4.14
C GLN A 204 21.94 -1.11 -2.63
N VAL A 205 22.18 0.07 -2.10
CA VAL A 205 21.92 0.40 -0.69
C VAL A 205 21.12 1.68 -0.63
N PHE A 206 19.96 1.60 -0.01
CA PHE A 206 19.12 2.76 0.30
C PHE A 206 19.00 2.91 1.81
N ALA A 207 19.13 4.13 2.31
CA ALA A 207 18.87 4.47 3.71
C ALA A 207 18.09 5.77 3.79
N SER A 208 17.16 5.86 4.74
CA SER A 208 16.43 7.09 5.04
C SER A 208 16.17 7.24 6.52
N HIS A 209 16.09 8.49 6.95
CA HIS A 209 15.60 8.88 8.26
C HIS A 209 14.78 10.15 8.13
N LEU A 210 13.62 10.15 8.79
CA LEU A 210 12.72 11.29 8.88
C LEU A 210 12.34 11.49 10.35
N SER A 211 12.40 12.73 10.79
CA SER A 211 11.84 13.19 12.05
C SER A 211 10.97 14.42 11.79
N GLN A 212 9.82 14.48 12.44
CA GLN A 212 8.90 15.62 12.37
C GLN A 212 8.05 15.70 13.63
N ASP A 213 7.57 16.91 13.92
CA ASP A 213 6.45 17.06 14.83
C ASP A 213 5.15 16.73 14.09
N ALA A 214 4.35 15.86 14.66
CA ALA A 214 3.03 15.65 14.09
C ALA A 214 2.24 16.96 14.10
N PRO A 215 1.53 17.29 13.02
CA PRO A 215 0.71 18.49 13.00
C PRO A 215 -0.31 18.46 14.12
N PHE A 216 -0.46 19.59 14.80
CA PHE A 216 -1.45 19.75 15.86
C PHE A 216 -2.84 19.30 15.39
N GLN A 217 -3.43 18.38 16.13
CA GLN A 217 -4.84 18.07 16.00
C GLN A 217 -5.54 18.65 17.23
N GLU A 218 -6.41 19.63 17.03
CA GLU A 218 -7.34 20.07 18.06
C GLU A 218 -8.34 18.93 18.32
N HIS A 219 -8.01 18.02 19.21
CA HIS A 219 -8.97 17.05 19.69
C HIS A 219 -9.86 17.70 20.75
N ARG A 220 -11.06 18.05 20.32
CA ARG A 220 -12.14 18.33 21.25
C ARG A 220 -12.72 17.02 21.73
N ILE A 221 -12.36 16.63 22.94
CA ILE A 221 -12.89 15.45 23.51
C ILE A 221 -14.13 15.80 24.31
N SER A 222 -15.22 15.15 23.91
CA SER A 222 -16.52 15.33 24.53
C SER A 222 -16.61 14.77 25.95
N PHE A 223 -15.75 13.86 26.38
CA PHE A 223 -15.82 13.25 27.70
C PHE A 223 -15.46 14.21 28.84
N ILE A 224 -14.60 15.20 28.64
CA ILE A 224 -14.15 16.09 29.71
C ILE A 224 -14.12 17.58 29.28
N GLY A 225 -14.43 17.90 28.04
CA GLY A 225 -14.66 19.28 27.58
C GLY A 225 -13.41 20.18 27.49
N GLN A 226 -12.21 19.63 27.50
CA GLN A 226 -10.97 20.41 27.34
C GLN A 226 -10.23 20.03 26.07
N PRO A 227 -9.78 21.01 25.28
CA PRO A 227 -8.88 20.76 24.16
C PRO A 227 -7.51 20.37 24.69
N THR A 228 -6.89 19.33 24.11
CA THR A 228 -5.50 18.99 24.34
C THR A 228 -4.68 19.34 23.12
N GLU A 229 -3.73 20.24 23.28
CA GLU A 229 -2.69 20.54 22.31
C GLU A 229 -1.44 19.76 22.75
N GLN A 230 -0.99 18.79 21.97
CA GLN A 230 0.28 18.10 22.21
C GLN A 230 1.07 18.03 20.91
N PRO A 231 2.36 18.50 20.94
CA PRO A 231 3.30 18.12 19.89
C PRO A 231 3.59 16.63 20.05
N LEU A 232 3.58 15.94 18.95
CA LEU A 232 3.75 14.50 18.92
C LEU A 232 4.85 14.21 17.91
N ASP A 233 5.99 13.74 18.38
CA ASP A 233 7.14 13.42 17.54
C ASP A 233 6.83 12.17 16.71
N GLU A 234 7.19 12.21 15.44
CA GLU A 234 7.14 11.07 14.52
C GLU A 234 8.54 10.79 13.99
N ASP A 235 8.97 9.55 14.11
CA ASP A 235 10.26 9.08 13.60
C ASP A 235 10.10 7.88 12.69
N TYR A 236 10.75 7.93 11.51
CA TYR A 236 10.77 6.85 10.55
C TYR A 236 12.19 6.58 10.07
N SER A 237 12.60 5.34 10.06
CA SER A 237 13.87 4.90 9.51
C SER A 237 13.68 3.72 8.57
N SER A 238 14.43 3.72 7.48
CA SER A 238 14.37 2.63 6.47
C SER A 238 15.75 2.33 5.93
N LEU A 239 16.07 1.05 5.82
CA LEU A 239 17.28 0.53 5.20
C LEU A 239 16.90 -0.59 4.22
N GLN A 240 17.29 -0.47 2.95
CA GLN A 240 17.17 -1.54 1.98
C GLN A 240 18.54 -1.85 1.37
N VAL A 241 18.86 -3.13 1.27
CA VAL A 241 20.05 -3.61 0.59
C VAL A 241 19.63 -4.64 -0.46
N LYS A 242 20.01 -4.43 -1.71
CA LYS A 242 19.90 -5.43 -2.76
C LYS A 242 21.29 -5.88 -3.21
N PHE A 243 21.44 -7.15 -3.49
CA PHE A 243 22.68 -7.73 -3.95
C PHE A 243 22.41 -8.80 -5.02
N THR A 244 23.07 -8.68 -6.18
CA THR A 244 23.02 -9.67 -7.26
C THR A 244 24.39 -10.35 -7.42
N PRO A 245 24.61 -11.52 -6.76
CA PRO A 245 25.90 -12.22 -6.81
C PRO A 245 26.17 -12.92 -8.15
N ILE A 246 25.11 -13.30 -8.85
CA ILE A 246 25.15 -13.95 -10.18
C ILE A 246 23.90 -13.51 -10.96
N ASP A 247 23.97 -13.62 -12.27
CA ASP A 247 22.85 -13.28 -13.16
C ASP A 247 21.57 -14.04 -12.75
N GLY A 248 20.47 -13.31 -12.69
CA GLY A 248 19.16 -13.84 -12.35
C GLY A 248 18.91 -14.00 -10.85
N LEU A 249 19.90 -13.97 -9.97
CA LEU A 249 19.73 -14.06 -8.51
C LEU A 249 19.82 -12.68 -7.86
N THR A 250 18.76 -12.28 -7.18
CA THR A 250 18.72 -11.07 -6.35
C THR A 250 18.43 -11.46 -4.90
N LEU A 251 19.25 -10.96 -3.99
CA LEU A 251 19.05 -11.03 -2.55
C LEU A 251 18.65 -9.65 -2.05
N MET A 252 17.67 -9.58 -1.17
CA MET A 252 17.14 -8.33 -0.62
C MET A 252 17.04 -8.41 0.91
N LEU A 253 17.41 -7.33 1.58
CA LEU A 253 17.11 -7.02 2.96
C LEU A 253 16.33 -5.70 2.97
N ASP A 254 15.19 -5.65 3.64
CA ASP A 254 14.40 -4.44 3.89
C ASP A 254 14.11 -4.35 5.39
N HIS A 255 14.57 -3.29 6.05
CA HIS A 255 14.32 -3.02 7.45
C HIS A 255 13.71 -1.65 7.61
N ARG A 256 12.61 -1.57 8.38
CA ARG A 256 11.87 -0.34 8.65
C ARG A 256 11.54 -0.24 10.12
N ARG A 257 11.68 0.96 10.67
CA ARG A 257 11.23 1.30 12.02
C ARG A 257 10.41 2.56 11.95
N GLN A 258 9.30 2.56 12.67
CA GLN A 258 8.47 3.73 12.89
C GLN A 258 8.14 3.88 14.36
N GLU A 259 8.06 5.15 14.78
CA GLU A 259 7.50 5.55 16.06
C GLU A 259 6.53 6.69 15.77
N THR A 260 5.26 6.49 16.08
CA THR A 260 4.20 7.45 15.78
C THR A 260 3.31 7.64 16.98
N PRO A 261 2.81 8.87 17.21
CA PRO A 261 1.91 9.13 18.32
C PRO A 261 0.56 8.45 18.08
N PHE A 262 -0.03 8.03 19.18
CA PHE A 262 -1.32 7.40 19.21
C PHE A 262 -2.31 8.22 20.03
N LEU A 263 -3.38 8.66 19.42
CA LEU A 263 -4.40 9.48 20.05
C LEU A 263 -5.62 8.64 20.40
N TYR A 264 -5.59 7.97 21.53
CA TYR A 264 -6.71 7.14 21.99
C TYR A 264 -7.59 7.88 22.99
N ILE A 265 -6.97 8.46 24.01
CA ILE A 265 -7.66 9.26 25.01
C ILE A 265 -6.97 10.64 25.08
N PRO A 266 -7.74 11.71 25.20
CA PRO A 266 -7.26 13.08 25.13
C PRO A 266 -6.30 13.53 26.21
N GLN A 267 -6.11 12.72 27.19
CA GLN A 267 -5.29 13.01 28.37
C GLN A 267 -4.06 12.12 28.44
N SER A 268 -3.90 11.17 27.50
CA SER A 268 -2.70 10.36 27.43
C SER A 268 -1.58 11.22 26.86
N GLN A 269 -0.61 11.55 27.72
CA GLN A 269 0.54 12.40 27.35
C GLN A 269 1.65 11.61 26.66
N ASP A 270 1.63 10.30 26.73
CA ASP A 270 2.71 9.41 26.26
C ASP A 270 2.13 8.18 25.53
N ALA A 271 1.22 8.39 24.58
CA ALA A 271 0.71 7.30 23.76
C ALA A 271 1.45 7.26 22.43
N PHE A 272 2.03 6.11 22.08
CA PHE A 272 2.76 5.90 20.84
C PHE A 272 2.56 4.49 20.28
N VAL A 273 2.82 4.36 18.99
CA VAL A 273 2.95 3.08 18.27
C VAL A 273 4.40 2.98 17.81
N GLU A 274 5.10 1.96 18.28
CA GLU A 274 6.41 1.58 17.79
C GLU A 274 6.28 0.29 17.00
N SER A 275 6.87 0.23 15.80
CA SER A 275 6.90 -0.98 14.97
C SER A 275 8.24 -1.11 14.28
N GLU A 276 8.79 -2.32 14.33
CA GLU A 276 9.97 -2.73 13.57
C GLU A 276 9.58 -3.87 12.62
N PHE A 277 9.85 -3.69 11.36
CA PHE A 277 9.57 -4.67 10.31
C PHE A 277 10.86 -5.00 9.56
N THR A 278 11.19 -6.27 9.45
CA THR A 278 12.35 -6.73 8.67
C THR A 278 11.95 -7.85 7.72
N SER A 279 12.39 -7.75 6.48
CA SER A 279 12.18 -8.73 5.42
C SER A 279 13.51 -9.10 4.78
N VAL A 280 13.77 -10.39 4.61
CA VAL A 280 14.82 -10.92 3.75
C VAL A 280 14.19 -11.72 2.63
N ALA A 281 14.67 -11.54 1.41
CA ALA A 281 14.16 -12.24 0.25
C ALA A 281 15.27 -12.66 -0.70
N ALA A 282 15.02 -13.74 -1.44
CA ALA A 282 15.83 -14.20 -2.54
C ALA A 282 14.92 -14.48 -3.73
N SER A 283 15.22 -13.90 -4.89
CA SER A 283 14.52 -14.18 -6.14
C SER A 283 15.50 -14.66 -7.19
N TYR A 284 15.13 -15.72 -7.90
CA TYR A 284 15.94 -16.28 -8.98
C TYR A 284 15.09 -16.45 -10.23
N LYS A 285 15.55 -15.84 -11.34
CA LYS A 285 14.93 -15.92 -12.66
C LYS A 285 15.84 -16.66 -13.60
N TRP A 286 15.31 -17.67 -14.28
CA TRP A 286 16.06 -18.46 -15.24
C TRP A 286 15.25 -18.74 -16.50
N GLY A 287 15.88 -18.54 -17.67
CA GLY A 287 15.27 -18.77 -18.96
C GLY A 287 14.57 -17.54 -19.55
N ASN A 288 13.70 -17.77 -20.53
CA ASN A 288 12.89 -16.75 -21.19
C ASN A 288 11.51 -17.32 -21.57
N LEU A 289 10.56 -16.45 -21.94
CA LEU A 289 9.19 -16.88 -22.24
C LEU A 289 9.05 -17.85 -23.43
N ASN A 290 9.93 -17.81 -24.42
CA ASN A 290 9.83 -18.66 -25.60
C ASN A 290 10.30 -20.07 -25.30
N ASP A 291 11.39 -20.21 -24.57
CA ASP A 291 12.00 -21.49 -24.20
C ASP A 291 11.47 -22.07 -22.89
N GLY A 292 10.94 -21.21 -22.05
CA GLY A 292 10.46 -21.44 -20.70
C GLY A 292 11.20 -20.53 -19.72
N LEU A 293 10.45 -19.72 -18.96
CA LEU A 293 10.94 -18.88 -17.87
C LEU A 293 10.51 -19.51 -16.55
N VAL A 294 11.43 -19.62 -15.61
CA VAL A 294 11.16 -20.05 -14.24
C VAL A 294 11.56 -18.94 -13.30
N GLU A 295 10.67 -18.57 -12.37
CA GLU A 295 10.92 -17.66 -11.28
C GLU A 295 10.75 -18.39 -9.95
N ILE A 296 11.75 -18.30 -9.08
CA ILE A 296 11.74 -18.84 -7.72
C ILE A 296 11.89 -17.66 -6.78
N GLN A 297 11.00 -17.54 -5.82
CA GLN A 297 11.10 -16.53 -4.77
C GLN A 297 10.97 -17.18 -3.41
N ALA A 298 11.84 -16.82 -2.48
CA ALA A 298 11.75 -17.19 -1.08
C ALA A 298 11.92 -15.95 -0.24
N PHE A 299 11.14 -15.84 0.85
CA PHE A 299 11.25 -14.71 1.77
C PHE A 299 10.98 -15.15 3.21
N TYR A 300 11.48 -14.34 4.12
CA TYR A 300 11.20 -14.45 5.54
C TYR A 300 11.11 -13.06 6.13
N GLN A 301 10.03 -12.79 6.87
CA GLN A 301 9.72 -11.51 7.49
C GLN A 301 9.47 -11.71 8.96
N TRP A 302 9.88 -10.74 9.76
CA TRP A 302 9.51 -10.66 11.16
C TRP A 302 9.09 -9.23 11.49
N ASP A 303 8.13 -9.13 12.37
CA ASP A 303 7.43 -7.91 12.73
C ASP A 303 7.25 -7.86 14.23
N ASP A 304 7.80 -6.83 14.85
CA ASP A 304 7.64 -6.54 16.26
C ASP A 304 6.93 -5.20 16.41
N GLY A 305 5.97 -5.12 17.31
CA GLY A 305 5.26 -3.87 17.53
C GLY A 305 4.73 -3.69 18.93
N LYS A 306 4.65 -2.43 19.34
CA LYS A 306 4.09 -2.01 20.61
C LYS A 306 3.14 -0.85 20.41
N GLU A 307 1.99 -0.95 21.02
CA GLU A 307 1.08 0.17 21.22
C GLU A 307 1.03 0.46 22.72
N TYR A 308 1.43 1.63 23.09
CA TYR A 308 1.52 2.04 24.49
C TYR A 308 0.68 3.29 24.73
N GLU A 309 -0.07 3.30 25.81
CA GLU A 309 -0.91 4.39 26.23
C GLU A 309 -0.80 4.57 27.76
N LEU A 310 -0.34 5.73 28.19
CA LEU A 310 -0.25 6.06 29.60
C LEU A 310 -1.03 7.32 29.91
N GLU A 311 -2.00 7.24 30.79
CA GLU A 311 -2.61 8.40 31.40
C GLU A 311 -2.00 8.66 32.79
N GLN A 312 -1.25 9.76 32.93
CA GLN A 312 -0.55 10.09 34.17
C GLN A 312 -1.46 10.44 35.36
N GLN A 313 -2.66 10.96 35.10
CA GLN A 313 -3.55 11.42 36.21
C GLN A 313 -4.40 10.28 36.75
N THR A 314 -4.83 9.36 35.94
CA THR A 314 -5.68 8.23 36.36
C THR A 314 -4.93 6.91 36.49
N ARG A 315 -3.66 6.84 36.05
CA ARG A 315 -2.83 5.64 35.96
C ARG A 315 -3.45 4.54 35.10
N ILE A 316 -4.19 4.92 34.07
CA ILE A 316 -4.71 3.99 33.09
C ILE A 316 -3.57 3.69 32.12
N GLU A 317 -3.17 2.44 32.05
CA GLU A 317 -2.21 1.95 31.04
C GLU A 317 -2.96 1.08 30.05
N GLY A 318 -2.90 1.40 28.76
CA GLY A 318 -3.22 0.50 27.68
C GLY A 318 -1.92 -0.01 27.06
N TYR A 319 -1.79 -1.29 26.84
CA TYR A 319 -0.60 -1.88 26.26
C TYR A 319 -0.98 -3.04 25.35
N THR A 320 -0.50 -3.00 24.14
CA THR A 320 -0.58 -4.12 23.21
C THR A 320 0.82 -4.35 22.67
N GLU A 321 1.33 -5.54 22.82
CA GLU A 321 2.61 -5.96 22.28
C GLU A 321 2.41 -7.21 21.44
N TYR A 322 2.92 -7.18 20.24
CA TYR A 322 3.04 -8.33 19.37
C TYR A 322 4.52 -8.49 19.02
N GLN A 323 5.12 -9.50 19.59
CA GLN A 323 6.52 -9.86 19.36
C GLN A 323 6.57 -11.17 18.59
N ASP A 324 7.70 -11.38 17.89
CA ASP A 324 7.98 -12.62 17.17
C ASP A 324 6.89 -13.02 16.16
N SER A 325 6.20 -12.07 15.56
CA SER A 325 5.32 -12.34 14.42
C SER A 325 6.16 -12.60 13.18
N VAL A 326 6.00 -13.77 12.57
CA VAL A 326 6.80 -14.18 11.42
C VAL A 326 5.96 -14.66 10.26
N ILE A 327 6.41 -14.30 9.04
CA ILE A 327 5.86 -14.82 7.78
C ILE A 327 7.04 -15.35 6.95
N GLY A 328 7.00 -16.61 6.55
CA GLY A 328 7.94 -17.19 5.62
C GLY A 328 7.22 -17.75 4.39
N GLY A 329 7.83 -17.67 3.22
CA GLY A 329 7.20 -18.18 2.01
C GLY A 329 8.18 -18.57 0.94
N VAL A 330 7.73 -19.51 0.09
CA VAL A 330 8.41 -19.93 -1.14
C VAL A 330 7.39 -20.02 -2.25
N SER A 331 7.71 -19.49 -3.41
CA SER A 331 6.92 -19.65 -4.64
C SER A 331 7.81 -20.06 -5.80
N ILE A 332 7.26 -20.90 -6.68
CA ILE A 332 7.88 -21.31 -7.94
C ILE A 332 6.86 -21.11 -9.04
N ASN A 333 7.17 -20.24 -9.99
CA ASN A 333 6.33 -19.92 -11.13
C ASN A 333 7.05 -20.28 -12.43
N GLY A 334 6.36 -20.95 -13.31
CA GLY A 334 6.82 -21.30 -14.65
C GLY A 334 5.97 -20.64 -15.72
N PHE A 335 6.60 -20.07 -16.73
CA PHE A 335 5.93 -19.39 -17.83
C PHE A 335 6.43 -19.91 -19.17
N LYS A 336 5.52 -20.09 -20.12
CA LYS A 336 5.92 -20.51 -21.46
C LYS A 336 4.90 -20.05 -22.52
N ARG A 337 5.42 -19.54 -23.62
CA ARG A 337 4.63 -19.29 -24.83
C ARG A 337 4.56 -20.56 -25.69
N VAL A 338 3.34 -20.98 -26.03
CA VAL A 338 3.07 -22.14 -26.85
C VAL A 338 2.03 -21.76 -27.94
N ALA A 339 2.47 -21.56 -29.17
CA ALA A 339 1.65 -21.00 -30.26
C ALA A 339 0.99 -19.66 -29.81
N ASP A 340 -0.34 -19.60 -29.86
CA ASP A 340 -1.12 -18.40 -29.51
C ASP A 340 -1.46 -18.31 -28.01
N HIS A 341 -0.89 -19.19 -27.16
CA HIS A 341 -1.10 -19.25 -25.73
C HIS A 341 0.16 -18.85 -24.97
N THR A 342 -0.02 -18.08 -23.90
CA THR A 342 1.02 -17.86 -22.89
C THR A 342 0.52 -18.44 -21.58
N LEU A 343 1.17 -19.52 -21.16
CA LEU A 343 0.79 -20.31 -20.00
C LEU A 343 1.64 -19.89 -18.79
N ALA A 344 1.00 -19.80 -17.62
CA ALA A 344 1.66 -19.65 -16.32
C ALA A 344 1.15 -20.74 -15.39
N LEU A 345 2.07 -21.38 -14.67
CA LEU A 345 1.80 -22.37 -13.63
C LEU A 345 2.63 -22.02 -12.42
N GLY A 346 2.02 -21.99 -11.23
CA GLY A 346 2.72 -21.67 -10.02
C GLY A 346 2.28 -22.54 -8.84
N VAL A 347 3.23 -22.73 -7.91
CA VAL A 347 2.99 -23.31 -6.61
C VAL A 347 3.57 -22.38 -5.55
N SER A 348 2.90 -22.23 -4.42
CA SER A 348 3.42 -21.47 -3.30
C SER A 348 3.10 -22.14 -1.97
N PHE A 349 3.97 -21.89 -1.01
CA PHE A 349 3.79 -22.22 0.39
C PHE A 349 4.09 -20.99 1.23
N HIS A 350 3.22 -20.68 2.19
CA HIS A 350 3.43 -19.64 3.19
C HIS A 350 3.20 -20.22 4.59
N HIS A 351 4.03 -19.80 5.51
CA HIS A 351 3.91 -20.07 6.94
C HIS A 351 3.82 -18.75 7.67
N GLU A 352 2.76 -18.60 8.45
CA GLU A 352 2.48 -17.43 9.28
C GLU A 352 2.43 -17.87 10.74
N GLU A 353 3.11 -17.18 11.63
CA GLU A 353 3.11 -17.52 13.05
C GLU A 353 3.17 -16.25 13.91
N ALA A 354 2.20 -16.09 14.81
CA ALA A 354 2.18 -15.04 15.82
C ALA A 354 2.46 -15.66 17.19
N LYS A 355 3.57 -15.24 17.80
CA LYS A 355 4.02 -15.66 19.15
C LYS A 355 4.04 -14.45 20.07
N ASN A 356 4.04 -14.75 21.37
CA ASN A 356 4.24 -13.75 22.43
C ASN A 356 3.36 -12.51 22.27
N THR A 357 2.18 -12.66 21.68
CA THR A 357 1.22 -11.55 21.66
C THR A 357 0.65 -11.35 23.06
N SER A 358 0.78 -10.15 23.58
CA SER A 358 0.29 -9.81 24.89
C SER A 358 -0.58 -8.55 24.84
N TYR A 359 -1.59 -8.54 25.65
CA TYR A 359 -2.54 -7.46 25.74
C TYR A 359 -2.80 -7.12 27.19
N ARG A 360 -2.76 -5.84 27.55
CA ARG A 360 -3.16 -5.36 28.85
C ARG A 360 -4.17 -4.26 28.67
N ARG A 361 -5.32 -4.38 29.29
CA ARG A 361 -6.35 -3.36 29.36
C ARG A 361 -6.61 -2.99 30.80
N SER A 362 -6.40 -1.74 31.14
CA SER A 362 -6.59 -1.27 32.53
C SER A 362 -7.96 -0.63 32.78
N PHE A 363 -8.89 -0.64 31.80
CA PHE A 363 -10.24 -0.09 32.02
C PHE A 363 -11.30 -0.81 31.19
N SER A 364 -12.55 -0.83 31.72
CA SER A 364 -13.74 -1.28 31.01
C SER A 364 -14.64 -0.09 30.73
N PHE A 365 -15.03 0.11 29.47
CA PHE A 365 -16.00 1.14 29.08
C PHE A 365 -17.39 0.93 29.71
N ASN A 366 -17.76 -0.30 30.05
CA ASN A 366 -19.10 -0.66 30.53
C ASN A 366 -19.27 -0.57 32.05
N GLN A 367 -18.19 -0.48 32.82
CA GLN A 367 -18.23 -0.42 34.28
C GLN A 367 -18.03 0.98 34.86
N GLY A 368 -17.92 2.01 33.99
CA GLY A 368 -17.56 3.37 34.41
C GLY A 368 -16.06 3.48 34.73
N PHE A 369 -15.56 4.71 34.82
CA PHE A 369 -14.14 5.03 35.09
C PHE A 369 -13.69 4.63 36.51
N LEU A 370 -13.90 3.40 36.90
CA LEU A 370 -13.39 2.88 38.18
C LEU A 370 -12.13 2.07 37.86
N SER A 371 -11.00 2.63 38.24
CA SER A 371 -9.74 1.91 38.31
C SER A 371 -9.89 0.75 39.30
N ASP A 372 -10.09 -0.46 38.80
CA ASP A 372 -9.89 -1.65 39.60
C ASP A 372 -8.39 -1.95 39.61
N PRO A 373 -7.73 -1.91 40.77
CA PRO A 373 -6.32 -2.25 40.86
C PRO A 373 -6.02 -3.73 40.57
N GLU A 374 -7.03 -4.57 40.45
CA GLU A 374 -6.92 -5.96 39.97
C GLU A 374 -7.02 -6.10 38.45
N PHE A 375 -7.44 -5.06 37.73
CA PHE A 375 -7.34 -5.00 36.27
C PHE A 375 -5.91 -4.70 35.87
N GLY A 376 -5.20 -5.64 35.31
CA GLY A 376 -3.87 -5.36 34.83
C GLY A 376 -2.96 -6.55 34.73
N ASP A 377 -3.48 -7.77 34.75
CA ASP A 377 -2.70 -8.91 34.35
C ASP A 377 -2.46 -8.84 32.83
N LEU A 378 -1.20 -9.02 32.44
CA LEU A 378 -0.81 -9.16 31.05
C LEU A 378 -1.43 -10.46 30.55
N LEU A 379 -2.41 -10.36 29.67
CA LEU A 379 -3.00 -11.51 29.01
C LEU A 379 -2.10 -11.90 27.85
N SER A 380 -1.56 -13.10 27.92
CA SER A 380 -0.79 -13.66 26.79
C SER A 380 -1.74 -14.47 25.93
N ASN A 381 -1.79 -14.15 24.64
CA ASN A 381 -2.49 -14.98 23.69
C ASN A 381 -1.71 -16.26 23.39
N PRO A 382 -2.39 -17.37 23.07
CA PRO A 382 -1.71 -18.57 22.62
C PRO A 382 -0.94 -18.31 21.33
N ASP A 383 0.18 -19.00 21.14
CA ASP A 383 0.88 -19.02 19.86
C ASP A 383 -0.04 -19.57 18.77
N VAL A 384 -0.13 -18.87 17.66
CA VAL A 384 -1.04 -19.21 16.56
C VAL A 384 -0.26 -19.24 15.26
N HIS A 385 -0.46 -20.29 14.48
CA HIS A 385 0.14 -20.41 13.16
C HIS A 385 -0.90 -20.77 12.10
N ASN A 386 -0.59 -20.45 10.86
CA ASN A 386 -1.36 -20.81 9.67
C ASN A 386 -0.39 -21.17 8.54
N ASP A 387 -0.61 -22.32 7.90
CA ASP A 387 0.09 -22.75 6.72
C ASP A 387 -0.84 -22.64 5.51
N ASP A 388 -0.37 -22.08 4.41
CA ASP A 388 -1.09 -21.90 3.15
C ASP A 388 -0.32 -22.62 2.02
N TYR A 389 -0.98 -23.55 1.36
CA TYR A 389 -0.50 -24.24 0.17
C TYR A 389 -1.34 -23.83 -1.02
N ALA A 390 -0.72 -23.36 -2.08
CA ALA A 390 -1.47 -22.94 -3.25
C ALA A 390 -0.95 -23.50 -4.57
N LEU A 391 -1.91 -23.73 -5.48
CA LEU A 391 -1.67 -24.10 -6.87
C LEU A 391 -2.40 -23.10 -7.76
N PHE A 392 -1.69 -22.56 -8.75
CA PHE A 392 -2.18 -21.53 -9.63
C PHE A 392 -1.91 -21.90 -11.09
N PHE A 393 -2.89 -21.66 -11.96
CA PHE A 393 -2.77 -21.81 -13.40
C PHE A 393 -3.42 -20.63 -14.11
N GLN A 394 -2.78 -20.14 -15.18
CA GLN A 394 -3.34 -19.11 -16.05
C GLN A 394 -2.96 -19.39 -17.50
N ASP A 395 -3.92 -19.14 -18.40
CA ASP A 395 -3.73 -19.11 -19.83
C ASP A 395 -4.13 -17.73 -20.39
N VAL A 396 -3.23 -17.12 -21.13
CA VAL A 396 -3.49 -15.93 -21.94
C VAL A 396 -3.49 -16.40 -23.40
N TRP A 397 -4.69 -16.46 -24.00
CA TRP A 397 -4.92 -16.93 -25.34
C TRP A 397 -5.16 -15.74 -26.29
N SER A 398 -4.24 -15.51 -27.22
CA SER A 398 -4.39 -14.57 -28.34
C SER A 398 -5.24 -15.21 -29.42
N ILE A 399 -6.58 -15.07 -29.31
CA ILE A 399 -7.55 -15.64 -30.23
C ILE A 399 -7.35 -15.10 -31.67
N SER A 400 -7.00 -13.81 -31.74
CA SER A 400 -6.63 -13.10 -32.96
C SER A 400 -5.82 -11.86 -32.59
N ASP A 401 -5.34 -11.10 -33.57
CA ASP A 401 -4.63 -9.81 -33.33
C ASP A 401 -5.46 -8.81 -32.54
N ASP A 402 -6.79 -8.90 -32.60
CA ASP A 402 -7.71 -7.97 -31.94
C ASP A 402 -8.32 -8.54 -30.65
N PHE A 403 -8.31 -9.86 -30.44
CA PHE A 403 -8.98 -10.51 -29.31
C PHE A 403 -8.02 -11.35 -28.48
N GLU A 404 -8.00 -11.09 -27.17
CA GLU A 404 -7.26 -11.86 -26.17
C GLU A 404 -8.20 -12.31 -25.05
N LEU A 405 -8.09 -13.57 -24.64
CA LEU A 405 -8.83 -14.15 -23.52
C LEU A 405 -7.84 -14.64 -22.46
N THR A 406 -7.96 -14.12 -21.26
CA THR A 406 -7.23 -14.62 -20.09
C THR A 406 -8.16 -15.43 -19.21
N LEU A 407 -7.76 -16.63 -18.85
CA LEU A 407 -8.43 -17.49 -17.88
C LEU A 407 -7.43 -17.86 -16.78
N GLY A 408 -7.82 -17.72 -15.52
CA GLY A 408 -6.99 -18.05 -14.38
C GLY A 408 -7.80 -18.77 -13.30
N ILE A 409 -7.15 -19.70 -12.62
CA ILE A 409 -7.68 -20.43 -11.49
C ILE A 409 -6.57 -20.60 -10.43
N ARG A 410 -6.94 -20.48 -9.18
CA ARG A 410 -6.08 -20.71 -8.03
C ARG A 410 -6.83 -21.47 -6.96
N TYR A 411 -6.18 -22.48 -6.42
CA TYR A 411 -6.59 -23.25 -5.25
C TYR A 411 -5.67 -22.91 -4.09
N ASP A 412 -6.24 -22.55 -2.95
CA ASP A 412 -5.54 -22.29 -1.70
C ASP A 412 -6.09 -23.23 -0.62
N ASP A 413 -5.20 -23.88 0.14
CA ASP A 413 -5.50 -24.81 1.24
C ASP A 413 -4.81 -24.30 2.51
N PHE A 414 -5.62 -23.85 3.49
CA PHE A 414 -5.15 -23.24 4.72
C PHE A 414 -5.25 -24.26 5.87
N SER A 415 -4.22 -24.39 6.66
CA SER A 415 -4.23 -25.29 7.83
C SER A 415 -5.25 -24.89 8.91
N ARG A 416 -5.70 -23.64 8.91
CA ARG A 416 -6.60 -23.06 9.92
C ARG A 416 -7.98 -22.69 9.40
N PHE A 417 -8.07 -22.42 8.12
CA PHE A 417 -9.32 -22.05 7.43
C PHE A 417 -9.65 -23.15 6.41
N ASP A 418 -10.78 -23.01 5.74
CA ASP A 418 -11.19 -23.94 4.69
C ASP A 418 -10.32 -23.79 3.41
N GLU A 419 -10.50 -24.70 2.49
CA GLU A 419 -9.95 -24.64 1.14
C GLU A 419 -10.79 -23.71 0.26
N TYR A 420 -10.13 -22.92 -0.60
CA TYR A 420 -10.81 -21.95 -1.46
C TYR A 420 -10.32 -22.05 -2.91
N ILE A 421 -11.24 -21.81 -3.84
CA ILE A 421 -10.94 -21.71 -5.27
C ILE A 421 -11.31 -20.31 -5.75
N ASN A 422 -10.33 -19.59 -6.27
CA ASN A 422 -10.51 -18.31 -6.91
C ASN A 422 -10.26 -18.42 -8.41
N TYR A 423 -11.10 -17.75 -9.20
CA TYR A 423 -10.97 -17.77 -10.66
C TYR A 423 -11.19 -16.38 -11.23
N ARG A 424 -10.64 -16.19 -12.44
CA ARG A 424 -10.85 -14.99 -13.23
C ARG A 424 -11.01 -15.31 -14.70
N ALA A 425 -11.75 -14.44 -15.39
CA ALA A 425 -11.84 -14.41 -16.83
C ALA A 425 -11.75 -12.95 -17.31
N ALA A 426 -10.95 -12.69 -18.33
CA ALA A 426 -10.81 -11.37 -18.92
C ALA A 426 -10.82 -11.50 -20.45
N LEU A 427 -11.79 -10.86 -21.09
CA LEU A 427 -11.83 -10.72 -22.55
C LEU A 427 -11.41 -9.30 -22.92
N VAL A 428 -10.38 -9.19 -23.73
CA VAL A 428 -9.85 -7.92 -24.23
C VAL A 428 -10.06 -7.83 -25.72
N TYR A 429 -10.67 -6.74 -26.19
CA TYR A 429 -10.85 -6.45 -27.60
C TYR A 429 -10.17 -5.14 -27.96
N THR A 430 -9.24 -5.17 -28.90
CA THR A 430 -8.48 -4.01 -29.38
C THR A 430 -8.97 -3.63 -30.79
N ALA A 431 -9.60 -2.46 -30.90
CA ALA A 431 -10.06 -1.94 -32.19
C ALA A 431 -9.14 -0.81 -32.67
N GLN A 432 -8.72 -0.88 -33.94
CA GLN A 432 -7.88 0.14 -34.59
C GLN A 432 -6.61 0.52 -33.82
N GLN A 433 -6.08 -0.38 -32.99
CA GLN A 433 -4.90 -0.21 -32.13
C GLN A 433 -5.03 0.84 -31.01
N TYR A 434 -6.07 1.67 -31.01
CA TYR A 434 -6.25 2.78 -30.08
C TYR A 434 -7.39 2.59 -29.08
N HIS A 435 -8.35 1.73 -29.41
CA HIS A 435 -9.53 1.47 -28.58
C HIS A 435 -9.44 0.08 -27.98
N VAL A 436 -9.37 0.01 -26.67
CA VAL A 436 -9.34 -1.27 -25.95
C VAL A 436 -10.59 -1.39 -25.08
N TRP A 437 -11.34 -2.47 -25.28
CA TRP A 437 -12.49 -2.83 -24.46
C TRP A 437 -12.14 -4.04 -23.62
N LYS A 438 -12.58 -4.06 -22.37
CA LYS A 438 -12.35 -5.15 -21.43
C LYS A 438 -13.66 -5.59 -20.82
N LEU A 439 -13.85 -6.89 -20.69
CA LEU A 439 -14.88 -7.52 -19.91
C LEU A 439 -14.19 -8.42 -18.90
N LEU A 440 -14.33 -8.11 -17.61
CA LEU A 440 -13.60 -8.77 -16.55
C LEU A 440 -14.59 -9.40 -15.56
N TYR A 441 -14.26 -10.59 -15.09
CA TYR A 441 -14.89 -11.26 -13.98
C TYR A 441 -13.84 -11.91 -13.10
N GLY A 442 -13.97 -11.78 -11.78
CA GLY A 442 -13.05 -12.41 -10.86
C GLY A 442 -13.64 -12.61 -9.48
N THR A 443 -13.08 -13.57 -8.76
CA THR A 443 -13.38 -13.82 -7.35
C THR A 443 -12.16 -13.59 -6.48
N ALA A 444 -12.38 -13.23 -5.22
CA ALA A 444 -11.32 -13.07 -4.24
C ALA A 444 -11.81 -13.46 -2.85
N ILE A 445 -10.88 -13.80 -1.97
CA ILE A 445 -11.11 -14.07 -0.56
C ILE A 445 -10.20 -13.23 0.34
N ARG A 446 -10.68 -12.98 1.56
CA ARG A 446 -9.89 -12.46 2.66
C ARG A 446 -10.02 -13.36 3.88
N THR A 447 -8.91 -13.92 4.32
CA THR A 447 -8.86 -14.69 5.57
C THR A 447 -8.86 -13.76 6.79
N PRO A 448 -9.40 -14.19 7.94
CA PRO A 448 -9.32 -13.42 9.18
C PRO A 448 -7.86 -13.14 9.56
N SER A 449 -7.58 -11.94 10.07
CA SER A 449 -6.28 -11.62 10.67
C SER A 449 -6.12 -12.32 12.02
N PHE A 450 -4.88 -12.42 12.53
CA PHE A 450 -4.67 -13.01 13.86
C PHE A 450 -5.41 -12.25 14.97
N ARG A 451 -5.52 -10.93 14.89
CA ARG A 451 -6.32 -10.16 15.83
C ARG A 451 -7.80 -10.54 15.78
N GLU A 452 -8.36 -10.67 14.59
CA GLU A 452 -9.79 -11.05 14.43
C GLU A 452 -10.03 -12.45 14.96
N TYR A 453 -9.06 -13.35 14.80
CA TYR A 453 -9.10 -14.71 15.33
C TYR A 453 -8.91 -14.77 16.86
N LEU A 454 -7.87 -14.07 17.38
CA LEU A 454 -7.49 -14.15 18.79
C LEU A 454 -8.48 -13.43 19.72
N LYS A 455 -9.08 -12.31 19.28
CA LYS A 455 -10.06 -11.57 20.09
C LYS A 455 -11.26 -12.42 20.47
N VAL A 456 -11.59 -13.43 19.70
CA VAL A 456 -12.64 -14.42 20.02
C VAL A 456 -12.24 -15.31 21.20
N LEU A 457 -10.93 -15.50 21.42
CA LEU A 457 -10.40 -16.37 22.48
C LEU A 457 -10.11 -15.61 23.79
N GLU A 458 -10.16 -14.27 23.77
CA GLU A 458 -9.85 -13.41 24.92
C GLU A 458 -10.98 -13.38 25.93
N GLY A 459 -11.02 -14.38 26.82
CA GLY A 459 -11.53 -14.23 28.17
C GLY A 459 -13.00 -13.90 28.39
N THR A 460 -13.88 -14.16 27.41
CA THR A 460 -15.32 -14.10 27.64
C THR A 460 -15.87 -15.51 27.91
N ASP A 461 -16.83 -15.65 28.85
CA ASP A 461 -17.61 -16.89 29.00
C ASP A 461 -18.43 -17.25 27.74
N PHE A 462 -18.36 -16.43 26.70
CA PHE A 462 -19.03 -16.60 25.43
C PHE A 462 -18.09 -17.24 24.41
N GLU A 463 -18.41 -18.50 24.05
CA GLU A 463 -17.73 -19.19 22.94
C GLU A 463 -18.24 -18.61 21.61
N ALA A 464 -17.61 -17.54 21.13
CA ALA A 464 -17.91 -16.98 19.82
C ALA A 464 -17.42 -17.94 18.72
N PRO A 465 -18.19 -18.10 17.61
CA PRO A 465 -17.68 -18.84 16.45
C PRO A 465 -16.51 -18.09 15.83
N LEU A 466 -15.51 -18.84 15.35
CA LEU A 466 -14.42 -18.25 14.57
C LEU A 466 -14.98 -17.68 13.26
N PRO A 467 -14.53 -16.50 12.82
CA PRO A 467 -14.99 -15.96 11.55
C PRO A 467 -14.47 -16.77 10.35
N ASP A 468 -15.36 -16.99 9.39
CA ASP A 468 -15.04 -17.53 8.07
C ASP A 468 -14.36 -16.44 7.19
N ALA A 469 -13.73 -16.86 6.08
CA ALA A 469 -13.15 -15.92 5.13
C ALA A 469 -14.25 -15.09 4.43
N GLU A 470 -13.99 -13.79 4.25
CA GLU A 470 -14.83 -12.93 3.41
C GLU A 470 -14.67 -13.31 1.93
N SER A 471 -15.72 -13.18 1.15
CA SER A 471 -15.69 -13.44 -0.30
C SER A 471 -16.12 -12.23 -1.11
N LEU A 472 -15.54 -12.08 -2.32
CA LEU A 472 -15.85 -11.06 -3.32
C LEU A 472 -16.08 -11.69 -4.68
N LYS A 473 -17.14 -11.23 -5.35
CA LYS A 473 -17.39 -11.42 -6.78
C LYS A 473 -17.38 -10.05 -7.45
N SER A 474 -16.51 -9.86 -8.44
CA SER A 474 -16.35 -8.60 -9.15
C SER A 474 -16.62 -8.79 -10.65
N PHE A 475 -17.44 -7.90 -11.20
CA PHE A 475 -17.72 -7.81 -12.62
C PHE A 475 -17.39 -6.40 -13.10
N GLU A 476 -16.60 -6.28 -14.19
CA GLU A 476 -16.15 -4.98 -14.68
C GLU A 476 -16.26 -4.89 -16.21
N VAL A 477 -16.60 -3.69 -16.69
CA VAL A 477 -16.55 -3.30 -18.11
C VAL A 477 -15.63 -2.11 -18.25
N GLY A 478 -14.49 -2.31 -18.90
CA GLY A 478 -13.48 -1.27 -19.12
C GLY A 478 -13.43 -0.80 -20.56
N TYR A 479 -13.10 0.46 -20.74
CA TYR A 479 -12.77 1.07 -22.02
C TYR A 479 -11.55 1.95 -21.88
N SER A 480 -10.59 1.85 -22.81
CA SER A 480 -9.49 2.81 -22.90
C SER A 480 -9.25 3.24 -24.35
N TYR A 481 -8.82 4.49 -24.47
CA TYR A 481 -8.40 5.12 -25.70
C TYR A 481 -7.05 5.77 -25.50
N THR A 482 -6.08 5.44 -26.32
CA THR A 482 -4.74 6.04 -26.25
C THR A 482 -4.27 6.39 -27.65
N ARG A 483 -3.95 7.66 -27.87
CA ARG A 483 -3.40 8.13 -29.14
C ARG A 483 -2.54 9.36 -28.93
N GLU A 484 -1.29 9.31 -29.40
CA GLU A 484 -0.33 10.40 -29.35
C GLU A 484 -0.21 11.09 -27.97
N ARG A 485 -1.02 12.12 -27.74
CA ARG A 485 -0.98 13.02 -26.57
C ARG A 485 -2.08 12.74 -25.55
N TRP A 486 -3.07 11.92 -25.90
CA TRP A 486 -4.25 11.66 -25.10
C TRP A 486 -4.30 10.22 -24.64
N SER A 487 -4.62 10.02 -23.40
CA SER A 487 -5.04 8.73 -22.86
C SER A 487 -6.29 8.94 -22.02
N PHE A 488 -7.32 8.17 -22.32
CA PHE A 488 -8.56 8.11 -21.55
C PHE A 488 -8.84 6.67 -21.17
N SER A 489 -9.22 6.42 -19.93
CA SER A 489 -9.73 5.13 -19.48
C SER A 489 -10.96 5.31 -18.61
N SER A 490 -11.89 4.37 -18.68
CA SER A 490 -13.05 4.30 -17.81
C SER A 490 -13.42 2.86 -17.53
N THR A 491 -13.81 2.56 -16.28
CA THR A 491 -14.28 1.25 -15.84
C THR A 491 -15.57 1.40 -15.06
N ALA A 492 -16.62 0.70 -15.49
CA ALA A 492 -17.83 0.50 -14.69
C ALA A 492 -17.72 -0.87 -13.99
N TYR A 493 -18.12 -0.96 -12.72
CA TYR A 493 -17.97 -2.17 -11.94
C TYR A 493 -19.19 -2.46 -11.06
N LEU A 494 -19.35 -3.73 -10.73
CA LEU A 494 -20.28 -4.27 -9.74
C LEU A 494 -19.51 -5.26 -8.87
N ASN A 495 -19.48 -4.99 -7.56
CA ASN A 495 -18.85 -5.82 -6.55
C ASN A 495 -19.90 -6.33 -5.57
N GLU A 496 -19.89 -7.64 -5.30
CA GLU A 496 -20.71 -8.27 -4.28
C GLU A 496 -19.78 -8.89 -3.24
N TYR A 497 -19.93 -8.46 -1.98
CA TYR A 497 -19.16 -8.93 -0.84
C TYR A 497 -20.07 -9.74 0.08
N GLU A 498 -19.65 -10.93 0.47
CA GLU A 498 -20.38 -11.83 1.39
C GLU A 498 -19.47 -12.18 2.58
N ASP A 499 -20.06 -12.55 3.71
CA ASP A 499 -19.36 -12.97 4.92
C ASP A 499 -18.41 -11.92 5.50
N SER A 500 -18.72 -10.63 5.39
CA SER A 500 -17.87 -9.56 5.90
C SER A 500 -17.61 -9.68 7.40
N ILE A 501 -16.35 -9.64 7.81
CA ILE A 501 -15.94 -9.75 9.21
C ILE A 501 -16.07 -8.39 9.90
N GLN A 502 -16.83 -8.34 10.99
CA GLN A 502 -17.07 -7.12 11.76
C GLN A 502 -17.05 -7.39 13.27
N GLU A 503 -16.76 -6.36 14.06
CA GLU A 503 -16.96 -6.41 15.51
C GLU A 503 -18.46 -6.44 15.83
N ARG A 504 -18.86 -7.38 16.69
CA ARG A 504 -20.22 -7.60 17.15
C ARG A 504 -20.25 -7.63 18.67
N PRO A 505 -21.28 -7.06 19.32
CA PRO A 505 -21.41 -7.17 20.75
C PRO A 505 -21.70 -8.64 21.13
N THR A 506 -21.16 -9.07 22.28
CA THR A 506 -21.55 -10.33 22.92
C THR A 506 -23.03 -10.29 23.31
N PRO A 507 -23.74 -11.45 23.49
CA PRO A 507 -25.15 -11.48 23.82
C PRO A 507 -25.52 -10.74 25.11
N ASP A 508 -24.59 -10.58 26.04
CA ASP A 508 -24.78 -9.82 27.28
C ASP A 508 -24.47 -8.31 27.10
N GLY A 509 -23.88 -7.92 25.94
CA GLY A 509 -23.51 -6.55 25.60
C GLY A 509 -22.34 -6.02 26.41
N LEU A 510 -21.58 -6.87 27.09
CA LEU A 510 -20.48 -6.47 27.96
C LEU A 510 -19.12 -6.44 27.21
N ASP A 511 -19.01 -7.17 26.10
CA ASP A 511 -17.80 -7.27 25.31
C ASP A 511 -18.11 -7.32 23.80
N GLU A 512 -17.09 -7.40 22.96
CA GLU A 512 -17.19 -7.48 21.50
C GLU A 512 -16.32 -8.63 20.97
N TYR A 513 -16.78 -9.29 19.94
CA TYR A 513 -16.06 -10.32 19.20
C TYR A 513 -16.11 -10.05 17.70
N PHE A 514 -15.23 -10.66 16.92
CA PHE A 514 -15.30 -10.63 15.46
C PHE A 514 -16.16 -11.78 14.94
N GLY A 515 -17.07 -11.47 14.04
CA GLY A 515 -17.94 -12.46 13.39
C GLY A 515 -18.39 -12.00 12.03
N ASN A 516 -18.81 -12.93 11.18
CA ASN A 516 -19.32 -12.64 9.85
C ASN A 516 -20.69 -11.98 9.88
N THR A 517 -20.98 -11.12 8.89
CA THR A 517 -22.31 -10.55 8.67
C THR A 517 -23.19 -11.55 7.91
N ASP A 518 -24.50 -11.55 8.21
CA ASP A 518 -25.47 -12.43 7.52
C ASP A 518 -25.92 -11.86 6.16
N GLY A 519 -25.61 -10.60 5.89
CA GLY A 519 -26.04 -9.86 4.70
C GLY A 519 -24.95 -9.69 3.66
N ARG A 520 -25.38 -9.39 2.44
CA ARG A 520 -24.50 -9.01 1.34
C ARG A 520 -24.25 -7.51 1.36
N LEU A 521 -23.01 -7.11 1.05
CA LEU A 521 -22.68 -5.74 0.71
C LEU A 521 -22.52 -5.67 -0.81
N THR A 522 -23.22 -4.72 -1.44
CA THR A 522 -23.15 -4.48 -2.89
C THR A 522 -22.59 -3.07 -3.12
N ALA A 523 -21.59 -2.98 -3.99
CA ALA A 523 -21.03 -1.71 -4.42
C ALA A 523 -20.94 -1.67 -5.94
N TYR A 524 -21.46 -0.60 -6.55
CA TYR A 524 -21.32 -0.38 -7.98
C TYR A 524 -20.88 1.05 -8.25
N GLY A 525 -20.21 1.25 -9.37
CA GLY A 525 -19.70 2.57 -9.68
C GLY A 525 -19.05 2.68 -11.05
N ILE A 526 -18.50 3.87 -11.28
CA ILE A 526 -17.75 4.18 -12.49
C ILE A 526 -16.51 4.98 -12.13
N GLU A 527 -15.41 4.64 -12.74
CA GLU A 527 -14.11 5.27 -12.63
C GLU A 527 -13.68 5.80 -13.98
N ALA A 528 -13.06 6.97 -14.03
CA ALA A 528 -12.52 7.55 -15.27
C ALA A 528 -11.20 8.27 -14.99
N GLN A 529 -10.28 8.16 -15.94
CA GLN A 529 -9.01 8.88 -15.95
C GLN A 529 -8.75 9.46 -17.33
N LEU A 530 -8.29 10.71 -17.36
CA LEU A 530 -7.86 11.42 -18.55
C LEU A 530 -6.43 11.91 -18.35
N ASN A 531 -5.53 11.63 -19.30
CA ASN A 531 -4.20 12.21 -19.35
C ASN A 531 -3.98 12.91 -20.68
N PHE A 532 -3.30 14.04 -20.62
CA PHE A 532 -2.91 14.82 -21.78
C PHE A 532 -1.50 15.36 -21.62
N ARG A 533 -0.65 15.22 -22.66
CA ARG A 533 0.70 15.78 -22.71
C ARG A 533 0.90 16.57 -23.99
N HIS A 534 1.34 17.81 -23.87
CA HIS A 534 1.61 18.68 -25.01
C HIS A 534 3.12 18.92 -25.19
N GLU A 535 3.60 18.98 -26.43
CA GLU A 535 5.02 19.21 -26.77
C GLU A 535 5.58 20.54 -26.23
N MET A 536 4.73 21.55 -26.03
CA MET A 536 5.12 22.83 -25.42
C MET A 536 5.24 22.78 -23.89
N GLY A 537 5.29 21.59 -23.27
CA GLY A 537 5.52 21.41 -21.85
C GLY A 537 4.26 21.42 -20.97
N TRP A 538 3.07 21.58 -21.53
CA TRP A 538 1.83 21.44 -20.76
C TRP A 538 1.43 19.99 -20.60
N ASP A 539 0.99 19.64 -19.42
CA ASP A 539 0.37 18.34 -19.14
C ASP A 539 -0.80 18.47 -18.16
N LEU A 540 -1.75 17.57 -18.32
CA LEU A 540 -2.95 17.45 -17.50
C LEU A 540 -3.14 15.98 -17.14
N SER A 541 -3.53 15.73 -15.90
CA SER A 541 -4.15 14.48 -15.47
C SER A 541 -5.43 14.80 -14.71
N ALA A 542 -6.50 14.06 -14.95
CA ALA A 542 -7.75 14.22 -14.24
C ALA A 542 -8.39 12.86 -13.99
N THR A 543 -8.93 12.67 -12.80
CA THR A 543 -9.69 11.47 -12.42
C THR A 543 -11.05 11.85 -11.88
N LEU A 544 -12.01 10.98 -12.07
CA LEU A 544 -13.36 11.10 -11.51
C LEU A 544 -13.85 9.70 -11.17
N SER A 545 -14.45 9.54 -10.01
CA SER A 545 -15.15 8.30 -9.66
C SER A 545 -16.47 8.57 -8.96
N TYR A 546 -17.41 7.70 -9.21
CA TYR A 546 -18.69 7.60 -8.50
C TYR A 546 -18.81 6.18 -7.93
N VAL A 547 -19.28 6.08 -6.69
CA VAL A 547 -19.60 4.83 -6.03
C VAL A 547 -20.91 4.96 -5.26
N ASP A 548 -21.70 3.92 -5.33
CA ASP A 548 -22.87 3.68 -4.49
C ASP A 548 -22.67 2.31 -3.82
N ALA A 549 -22.76 2.28 -2.49
CA ALA A 549 -22.51 1.07 -1.71
C ALA A 549 -23.57 0.91 -0.62
N SER A 550 -24.15 -0.26 -0.55
CA SER A 550 -25.22 -0.60 0.41
C SER A 550 -25.06 -2.01 0.97
N SER A 551 -25.56 -2.22 2.15
CA SER A 551 -25.60 -3.50 2.85
C SER A 551 -27.05 -3.91 3.06
N ASP A 552 -27.36 -5.22 2.92
CA ASP A 552 -28.66 -5.77 3.22
C ASP A 552 -29.06 -5.58 4.71
N GLU A 553 -28.05 -5.47 5.59
CA GLU A 553 -28.26 -5.32 7.04
C GLU A 553 -28.44 -3.85 7.46
N TYR A 554 -27.64 -2.93 6.87
CA TYR A 554 -27.56 -1.55 7.35
C TYR A 554 -28.08 -0.50 6.35
N GLY A 555 -28.45 -0.89 5.11
CA GLY A 555 -28.79 0.05 4.04
C GLY A 555 -27.55 0.74 3.46
N ASP A 556 -27.66 2.03 3.13
CA ASP A 556 -26.54 2.80 2.56
C ASP A 556 -25.36 2.85 3.53
N LEU A 557 -24.16 2.58 3.03
CA LEU A 557 -22.96 2.57 3.85
C LEU A 557 -22.56 4.00 4.23
N PRO A 558 -22.32 4.24 5.54
CA PRO A 558 -21.81 5.51 6.00
C PRO A 558 -20.32 5.69 5.62
N TYR A 559 -19.78 6.87 5.86
CA TYR A 559 -18.37 7.23 5.74
C TYR A 559 -17.78 7.22 4.32
N ILE A 560 -18.53 6.79 3.29
CA ILE A 560 -18.06 6.74 1.91
C ILE A 560 -18.45 8.02 1.19
N ALA A 561 -17.47 8.68 0.55
CA ALA A 561 -17.73 9.73 -0.39
C ALA A 561 -18.24 9.14 -1.70
N SER A 562 -19.46 9.48 -2.12
CA SER A 562 -20.02 8.99 -3.38
C SER A 562 -19.25 9.49 -4.59
N TRP A 563 -18.79 10.74 -4.57
CA TRP A 563 -17.98 11.32 -5.62
C TRP A 563 -16.58 11.64 -5.13
N THR A 564 -15.57 11.23 -5.91
CA THR A 564 -14.20 11.70 -5.72
C THR A 564 -13.61 12.14 -7.05
N ALA A 565 -12.75 13.14 -7.02
CA ALA A 565 -12.06 13.62 -8.20
C ALA A 565 -10.66 14.10 -7.84
N SER A 566 -9.72 13.93 -8.75
CA SER A 566 -8.42 14.56 -8.65
C SER A 566 -8.01 15.15 -9.99
N SER A 567 -7.21 16.20 -9.96
CA SER A 567 -6.63 16.75 -11.18
C SER A 567 -5.26 17.33 -10.91
N MET A 568 -4.40 17.29 -11.90
CA MET A 568 -3.09 17.93 -11.90
C MET A 568 -2.89 18.64 -13.23
N VAL A 569 -2.52 19.91 -13.18
CA VAL A 569 -2.09 20.70 -14.32
C VAL A 569 -0.65 21.12 -14.09
N GLY A 570 0.22 20.86 -15.05
CA GLY A 570 1.63 21.20 -14.97
C GLY A 570 2.12 21.89 -16.23
N TYR A 571 3.15 22.69 -16.05
CA TYR A 571 3.90 23.31 -17.13
C TYR A 571 5.39 23.15 -16.90
N GLN A 572 6.06 22.55 -17.87
CA GLN A 572 7.52 22.39 -17.87
C GLN A 572 8.13 23.35 -18.90
N TRP A 573 9.13 24.11 -18.48
CA TRP A 573 9.89 25.02 -19.36
C TRP A 573 11.37 24.61 -19.44
N GLN A 574 12.21 25.47 -19.94
CA GLN A 574 13.63 25.17 -20.17
C GLN A 574 14.35 24.60 -18.93
N GLN A 575 15.34 23.75 -19.17
CA GLN A 575 16.20 23.11 -18.13
C GLN A 575 15.46 22.18 -17.15
N GLY A 576 14.35 21.62 -17.57
CA GLY A 576 13.61 20.67 -16.72
C GLY A 576 12.83 21.32 -15.57
N HIS A 577 12.79 22.65 -15.47
CA HIS A 577 11.97 23.34 -14.47
C HIS A 577 10.48 23.14 -14.74
N ARG A 578 9.74 22.86 -13.69
CA ARG A 578 8.32 22.59 -13.72
C ARG A 578 7.59 23.36 -12.63
N LEU A 579 6.37 23.78 -12.92
CA LEU A 579 5.36 24.24 -11.95
C LEU A 579 4.11 23.41 -12.14
N GLY A 580 3.51 22.97 -11.05
CA GLY A 580 2.29 22.17 -11.07
C GLY A 580 1.32 22.58 -9.99
N LEU A 581 0.04 22.39 -10.28
CA LEU A 581 -1.08 22.55 -9.36
C LEU A 581 -1.88 21.26 -9.37
N ALA A 582 -2.04 20.64 -8.21
CA ALA A 582 -2.86 19.46 -8.00
C ALA A 582 -4.08 19.82 -7.16
N LEU A 583 -5.23 19.24 -7.50
CA LEU A 583 -6.49 19.40 -6.78
C LEU A 583 -7.04 18.02 -6.45
N VAL A 584 -7.49 17.83 -5.22
CA VAL A 584 -8.16 16.59 -4.76
C VAL A 584 -9.49 16.98 -4.14
N TYR A 585 -10.58 16.44 -4.66
CA TYR A 585 -11.94 16.62 -4.18
C TYR A 585 -12.47 15.31 -3.62
N ASN A 586 -13.07 15.37 -2.44
CA ASN A 586 -13.91 14.33 -1.87
C ASN A 586 -15.27 14.92 -1.50
N ASP A 587 -16.33 14.21 -1.83
CA ASP A 587 -17.68 14.52 -1.38
C ASP A 587 -17.84 14.32 0.13
N SER A 588 -18.92 14.83 0.69
CA SER A 588 -19.27 14.62 2.10
C SER A 588 -19.41 13.12 2.41
N ARG A 589 -18.95 12.76 3.57
CA ARG A 589 -19.00 11.37 4.06
C ARG A 589 -19.98 11.32 5.22
N PRO A 590 -21.21 10.76 4.98
CA PRO A 590 -22.23 10.70 6.00
C PRO A 590 -21.75 9.94 7.26
N ASP A 591 -21.99 10.53 8.41
CA ASP A 591 -21.61 9.97 9.70
C ASP A 591 -22.84 9.26 10.33
N ILE A 592 -22.64 8.08 10.93
CA ILE A 592 -23.73 7.38 11.64
C ILE A 592 -24.14 8.16 12.89
N ASN A 593 -23.18 8.83 13.51
CA ASN A 593 -23.37 9.45 14.81
C ASN A 593 -23.71 10.93 14.66
N SER A 594 -24.91 11.31 15.01
CA SER A 594 -25.38 12.72 15.00
C SER A 594 -24.70 13.61 16.05
N TYR A 595 -23.91 13.05 16.95
CA TYR A 595 -23.22 13.79 18.02
C TYR A 595 -21.82 14.25 17.63
N VAL A 596 -21.29 13.84 16.48
CA VAL A 596 -19.98 14.30 15.99
C VAL A 596 -20.06 15.76 15.59
N GLN A 597 -19.28 16.61 16.26
CA GLN A 597 -19.29 18.05 16.02
C GLN A 597 -18.56 18.44 14.73
N ASP A 598 -17.46 17.74 14.41
CA ASP A 598 -16.62 18.01 13.26
C ASP A 598 -16.95 16.99 12.16
N ARG A 599 -17.94 17.30 11.34
CA ARG A 599 -18.41 16.41 10.26
C ARG A 599 -17.38 16.30 9.14
N ALA A 600 -17.28 15.13 8.53
CA ALA A 600 -16.50 14.92 7.32
C ALA A 600 -17.25 15.49 6.10
N GLU A 601 -17.30 16.82 6.01
CA GLU A 601 -17.92 17.55 4.88
C GLU A 601 -17.12 17.35 3.59
N SER A 602 -17.69 17.80 2.47
CA SER A 602 -16.96 17.83 1.20
C SER A 602 -15.81 18.84 1.26
N PHE A 603 -14.68 18.49 0.66
CA PHE A 603 -13.51 19.35 0.67
C PHE A 603 -12.75 19.33 -0.66
N VAL A 604 -11.95 20.39 -0.88
CA VAL A 604 -10.97 20.47 -1.97
C VAL A 604 -9.60 20.80 -1.39
N ILE A 605 -8.65 19.91 -1.55
CA ILE A 605 -7.24 20.19 -1.25
C ILE A 605 -6.55 20.66 -2.53
N ALA A 606 -5.84 21.79 -2.45
CA ALA A 606 -5.02 22.33 -3.52
C ALA A 606 -3.55 22.28 -3.13
N ASN A 607 -2.71 21.65 -3.95
CA ASN A 607 -1.26 21.56 -3.74
C ASN A 607 -0.54 22.27 -4.88
N LEU A 608 0.36 23.18 -4.55
CA LEU A 608 1.21 23.88 -5.50
C LEU A 608 2.65 23.40 -5.35
N PHE A 609 3.29 23.01 -6.45
CA PHE A 609 4.64 22.47 -6.38
C PHE A 609 5.50 22.90 -7.57
N SER A 610 6.80 22.92 -7.37
CA SER A 610 7.81 23.23 -8.39
C SER A 610 9.00 22.29 -8.25
N SER A 611 9.58 21.93 -9.36
CA SER A 611 10.82 21.13 -9.40
C SER A 611 11.73 21.59 -10.52
N GLY A 612 13.02 21.26 -10.44
CA GLY A 612 13.97 21.58 -11.51
C GLY A 612 15.42 21.33 -11.13
N SER A 613 16.31 21.49 -12.12
CA SER A 613 17.76 21.35 -11.92
C SER A 613 18.39 22.71 -11.65
N LEU A 614 19.11 22.86 -10.53
CA LEU A 614 19.88 24.03 -10.20
C LEU A 614 21.27 24.00 -10.86
N THR A 615 21.84 22.79 -10.94
CA THR A 615 23.09 22.51 -11.65
C THR A 615 22.96 21.12 -12.32
N GLU A 616 24.00 20.66 -12.99
CA GLU A 616 24.03 19.29 -13.57
C GLU A 616 23.92 18.20 -12.50
N THR A 617 24.33 18.49 -11.26
CA THR A 617 24.36 17.51 -10.15
C THR A 617 23.43 17.84 -9.01
N LEU A 618 22.75 18.99 -9.03
CA LEU A 618 21.86 19.42 -7.94
C LEU A 618 20.50 19.79 -8.49
N SER A 619 19.46 19.15 -7.99
CA SER A 619 18.06 19.44 -8.28
C SER A 619 17.29 19.85 -7.02
N TYR A 620 16.12 20.45 -7.22
CA TYR A 620 15.20 20.83 -6.15
C TYR A 620 13.78 20.39 -6.44
N GLU A 621 13.04 20.16 -5.37
CA GLU A 621 11.59 20.07 -5.34
C GLU A 621 11.09 20.93 -4.19
N ALA A 622 10.04 21.69 -4.39
CA ALA A 622 9.45 22.55 -3.37
C ALA A 622 7.94 22.62 -3.55
N GLY A 623 7.20 22.77 -2.47
CA GLY A 623 5.75 22.82 -2.57
C GLY A 623 5.07 23.42 -1.35
N ILE A 624 3.77 23.61 -1.56
CA ILE A 624 2.81 24.01 -0.53
C ILE A 624 1.64 23.03 -0.64
N ASP A 625 1.52 22.15 0.32
CA ASP A 625 0.39 21.24 0.45
C ASP A 625 -0.74 21.98 1.16
N ASN A 626 -1.99 21.67 0.78
CA ASN A 626 -3.19 22.36 1.27
C ASN A 626 -3.04 23.89 1.21
N LEU A 627 -2.76 24.43 0.02
CA LEU A 627 -2.52 25.86 -0.24
C LEU A 627 -3.61 26.77 0.35
N LEU A 628 -4.86 26.30 0.34
CA LEU A 628 -6.01 27.05 0.83
C LEU A 628 -6.15 27.01 2.35
N ASP A 629 -5.34 26.20 3.04
CA ASP A 629 -5.40 25.95 4.47
C ASP A 629 -6.80 25.47 4.93
N ASP A 630 -7.45 24.67 4.08
CA ASP A 630 -8.78 24.16 4.35
C ASP A 630 -8.77 23.15 5.48
N LYS A 631 -9.68 23.32 6.45
CA LYS A 631 -9.82 22.45 7.60
C LYS A 631 -10.80 21.35 7.26
N ASN A 632 -10.34 20.12 7.15
CA ASN A 632 -11.15 18.98 6.81
C ASN A 632 -10.85 17.77 7.67
N TYR A 633 -11.79 16.82 7.70
CA TYR A 633 -11.76 15.69 8.63
C TYR A 633 -12.02 14.39 7.91
N ASP A 634 -11.35 13.33 8.37
CA ASP A 634 -11.64 11.95 7.99
C ASP A 634 -12.56 11.30 9.02
N PRO A 635 -13.57 10.52 8.56
CA PRO A 635 -14.47 9.82 9.46
C PRO A 635 -13.71 8.80 10.33
N ALA A 636 -13.96 8.80 11.63
CA ALA A 636 -13.44 7.79 12.53
C ALA A 636 -14.31 6.53 12.46
N ALA A 637 -14.07 5.70 11.47
CA ALA A 637 -14.80 4.44 11.27
C ALA A 637 -14.47 3.36 12.33
N ASP A 638 -13.43 3.59 13.12
CA ASP A 638 -12.85 2.57 14.01
C ASP A 638 -13.42 2.52 15.43
N PHE A 639 -14.19 3.54 15.89
CA PHE A 639 -14.72 3.58 17.26
C PHE A 639 -16.13 4.14 17.36
N GLY A 640 -17.05 3.56 16.62
CA GLY A 640 -18.46 3.96 16.71
C GLY A 640 -18.73 5.42 16.36
N GLY A 641 -17.85 6.04 15.58
CA GLY A 641 -18.08 7.37 15.01
C GLY A 641 -18.10 8.52 16.02
N GLN A 642 -17.39 8.43 17.14
CA GLN A 642 -17.44 9.52 18.14
C GLN A 642 -16.57 10.73 17.76
N PHE A 643 -15.50 10.53 16.97
CA PHE A 643 -14.55 11.60 16.61
C PHE A 643 -14.01 11.40 15.21
N ASN A 644 -13.96 12.47 14.43
CA ASN A 644 -13.29 12.50 13.13
C ASN A 644 -11.84 12.95 13.28
N SER A 645 -10.97 12.43 12.41
CA SER A 645 -9.54 12.76 12.41
C SER A 645 -9.30 13.98 11.55
N GLU A 646 -8.71 15.06 12.10
CA GLU A 646 -8.34 16.23 11.31
C GLU A 646 -7.21 15.88 10.35
N LYS A 647 -7.32 16.28 9.08
CA LYS A 647 -6.24 16.17 8.10
C LYS A 647 -5.20 17.27 8.30
N SER A 648 -4.01 17.03 7.75
CA SER A 648 -2.92 18.03 7.80
C SER A 648 -3.37 19.38 7.23
N ARG A 649 -2.99 20.44 7.92
CA ARG A 649 -3.17 21.83 7.50
C ARG A 649 -2.17 22.16 6.40
N ARG A 650 -2.06 23.45 6.05
CA ARG A 650 -1.07 23.89 5.06
C ARG A 650 0.35 23.58 5.53
N GLU A 651 1.14 22.94 4.66
CA GLU A 651 2.54 22.61 4.87
C GLU A 651 3.39 23.17 3.74
N VAL A 652 4.49 23.84 4.07
CA VAL A 652 5.50 24.30 3.12
C VAL A 652 6.73 23.41 3.25
N TRP A 653 7.30 22.99 2.12
CA TRP A 653 8.44 22.09 2.13
C TRP A 653 9.43 22.39 0.98
N LEU A 654 10.68 22.00 1.20
CA LEU A 654 11.77 22.08 0.23
C LEU A 654 12.62 20.82 0.33
N LYS A 655 12.90 20.20 -0.82
CA LYS A 655 13.82 19.07 -0.99
C LYS A 655 14.93 19.44 -1.95
N LEU A 656 16.16 19.12 -1.59
CA LEU A 656 17.34 19.21 -2.44
C LEU A 656 17.88 17.81 -2.67
N GLU A 657 18.19 17.49 -3.92
CA GLU A 657 18.75 16.20 -4.33
C GLU A 657 20.08 16.44 -5.03
N TRP A 658 21.14 15.79 -4.54
CA TRP A 658 22.47 15.86 -5.10
C TRP A 658 22.89 14.50 -5.66
N SER A 659 23.23 14.48 -6.95
CA SER A 659 23.67 13.32 -7.71
C SER A 659 25.03 13.63 -8.35
N PRO A 660 26.16 13.35 -7.65
CA PRO A 660 27.49 13.64 -8.19
C PRO A 660 27.77 12.76 -9.42
N SER A 661 28.36 13.36 -10.44
CA SER A 661 28.98 12.63 -11.56
C SER A 661 30.37 12.19 -11.15
N TRP A 662 30.70 10.91 -11.30
CA TRP A 662 32.02 10.35 -11.01
C TRP A 662 32.93 10.39 -12.23
#